data_96377f8a90453fb77d67cbffac40adec
#
_entry.id   96377f8a90453fb77d67cbffac40adec
#
_cell.length_a   1.000
_cell.length_b   1.000
_cell.length_c   1.000
_cell.angle_alpha   90.00
_cell.angle_beta   90.00
_cell.angle_gamma   90.00
#
_symmetry.space_group_name_H-M   'P 1'
#
loop_
_entity.id
_entity.type
_entity.pdbx_description
1 polymer ?
#
loop_
_entity_poly.entity_id
_entity_poly.type
_entity_poly.pdbx_seq_one_letter_code
_entity_poly.pdbx_strand_id
1 'polypeptide(L)'
;VNTASPLPLPADRIPPGVADWRSADARRWLATVPGAWAHPLWAVLLLALTTVWMAVAFPDPVCTPAEPCGADWAGTGVFAALLLTLYWVVRQPRLALLGLAVVLLGHLEEGWSGSMLAEPWWLAFVGALAFTAAGLLHRLAVAARQRALAAEAAGPAAHPVPPAALRFRRGRLSFVLAAPLLAVAVYGFWQAQQVADAHERRAAGLAPVSGRVTLSDEDELVIAVAVGDRVHRVDTYYPERYPVDSRAELLVDGDWARLAAEPYDVVGWELLVLAGLVGGLAFLANGVDGRTRSRQLHQGPLPVLRVLVREGHDDGRTWVYAADDPAAERPLLHFHSLHAFEEDEEDEENGRDGQGDGRRGPHGEDDDGADGDDELAEGLRRVGAILKGEDPPPPVREAVLYGLPYTGTELAFVAPDGDDPDEVAVECSVTAVRPAVRGLLGGGLPGPAPDGRAGRPGGGQRPGRRPVDEVAATLEPSTAPRTWGANGVSRAVGGVLLLAQAGGVWALLEDDVSWLSVFPLIGLFFVVTSASTVLNWRITADRDGLWIAGPWRVRRVLWGDVEAVRHNRGGDLVVVRERDTEVTLSPVGWPWMERRLGREPYGPRAADEAHALLRRPELRPLEEAGPSQQGMPLGPLVAAVSALWGAAVLLLL
;
A
#
# COMPACT_ATOMS: atom_id res chain seq x y z
N VAL A 1 -15.17 32.46 13.38
CA VAL A 1 -14.74 31.64 12.25
C VAL A 1 -14.97 32.45 10.99
N ASN A 2 -13.90 33.05 10.44
CA ASN A 2 -13.94 33.59 9.09
C ASN A 2 -14.06 32.35 8.16
N THR A 3 -15.29 32.04 7.73
CA THR A 3 -15.48 31.19 6.56
C THR A 3 -15.04 32.03 5.37
N ALA A 4 -13.77 31.93 4.99
CA ALA A 4 -13.31 32.52 3.75
C ALA A 4 -14.22 31.98 2.64
N SER A 5 -14.77 32.86 1.82
CA SER A 5 -15.53 32.43 0.64
C SER A 5 -14.63 31.50 -0.22
N PRO A 6 -15.21 30.50 -0.89
CA PRO A 6 -14.43 29.69 -1.82
C PRO A 6 -13.71 30.59 -2.84
N LEU A 7 -12.47 30.28 -3.18
CA LEU A 7 -11.76 31.00 -4.24
C LEU A 7 -12.53 30.81 -5.55
N PRO A 8 -12.99 31.89 -6.19
CA PRO A 8 -13.81 31.78 -7.38
C PRO A 8 -12.97 31.39 -8.59
N LEU A 9 -13.51 30.51 -9.44
CA LEU A 9 -12.92 30.25 -10.75
C LEU A 9 -13.25 31.42 -11.70
N PRO A 10 -12.28 31.97 -12.46
CA PRO A 10 -12.54 33.03 -13.45
C PRO A 10 -13.65 32.65 -14.41
N ALA A 11 -14.56 33.61 -14.67
CA ALA A 11 -15.80 33.35 -15.42
C ALA A 11 -15.56 32.88 -16.87
N ASP A 12 -14.46 33.30 -17.48
CA ASP A 12 -14.02 32.88 -18.81
C ASP A 12 -13.53 31.42 -18.85
N ARG A 13 -13.16 30.85 -17.70
CA ARG A 13 -12.73 29.45 -17.54
C ARG A 13 -13.89 28.51 -17.22
N ILE A 14 -15.09 29.05 -16.94
CA ILE A 14 -16.29 28.25 -16.72
C ILE A 14 -16.97 28.00 -18.07
N PRO A 15 -17.00 26.75 -18.57
CA PRO A 15 -17.66 26.46 -19.83
C PRO A 15 -19.16 26.80 -19.78
N PRO A 16 -19.78 27.29 -20.87
CA PRO A 16 -21.18 27.67 -20.88
C PRO A 16 -22.09 26.45 -20.63
N GLY A 17 -23.13 26.67 -19.81
CA GLY A 17 -24.13 25.64 -19.52
C GLY A 17 -23.69 24.56 -18.53
N VAL A 18 -22.57 24.72 -17.83
CA VAL A 18 -22.13 23.82 -16.75
C VAL A 18 -23.17 23.83 -15.63
N ALA A 19 -23.58 22.64 -15.22
CA ALA A 19 -24.49 22.44 -14.09
C ALA A 19 -23.74 22.39 -12.76
N ASP A 20 -24.33 22.97 -11.71
CA ASP A 20 -23.84 22.82 -10.34
C ASP A 20 -24.17 21.43 -9.83
N TRP A 21 -23.17 20.72 -9.29
CA TRP A 21 -23.44 19.49 -8.54
C TRP A 21 -23.94 19.86 -7.14
N ARG A 22 -25.25 19.85 -6.96
CA ARG A 22 -25.89 20.32 -5.74
C ARG A 22 -25.92 19.24 -4.66
N SER A 23 -25.98 19.64 -3.41
CA SER A 23 -26.07 18.77 -2.24
C SER A 23 -27.24 17.77 -2.30
N ALA A 24 -28.34 18.10 -3.01
CA ALA A 24 -29.46 17.18 -3.21
C ALA A 24 -29.09 15.99 -4.11
N ASP A 25 -28.40 16.24 -5.24
CA ASP A 25 -27.97 15.22 -6.19
C ASP A 25 -26.81 14.42 -5.61
N ALA A 26 -25.89 15.10 -4.92
CA ALA A 26 -24.79 14.49 -4.19
C ALA A 26 -25.26 13.49 -3.13
N ARG A 27 -26.32 13.80 -2.37
CA ARG A 27 -26.91 12.87 -1.39
C ARG A 27 -27.50 11.64 -2.06
N ARG A 28 -28.19 11.79 -3.21
CA ARG A 28 -28.69 10.67 -4.01
C ARG A 28 -27.55 9.78 -4.50
N TRP A 29 -26.44 10.39 -4.95
CA TRP A 29 -25.24 9.68 -5.38
C TRP A 29 -24.58 8.93 -4.22
N LEU A 30 -24.39 9.55 -3.05
CA LEU A 30 -23.83 8.92 -1.85
C LEU A 30 -24.70 7.80 -1.29
N ALA A 31 -26.02 7.88 -1.46
CA ALA A 31 -26.95 6.82 -1.05
C ALA A 31 -26.78 5.53 -1.87
N THR A 32 -26.09 5.58 -3.02
CA THR A 32 -25.82 4.41 -3.87
C THR A 32 -24.43 3.80 -3.65
N VAL A 33 -23.79 4.05 -2.51
CA VAL A 33 -22.47 3.44 -2.18
C VAL A 33 -22.64 1.94 -1.91
N PRO A 34 -21.65 1.10 -2.32
CA PRO A 34 -21.72 -0.33 -2.06
C PRO A 34 -21.89 -0.66 -0.58
N GLY A 35 -22.72 -1.63 -0.27
CA GLY A 35 -22.91 -2.11 1.10
C GLY A 35 -21.60 -2.62 1.71
N ALA A 36 -21.47 -2.54 3.04
CA ALA A 36 -20.25 -2.95 3.76
C ALA A 36 -19.87 -4.43 3.53
N TRP A 37 -20.85 -5.29 3.25
CA TRP A 37 -20.63 -6.71 2.93
C TRP A 37 -19.86 -6.92 1.62
N ALA A 38 -20.01 -6.02 0.64
CA ALA A 38 -19.32 -6.05 -0.65
C ALA A 38 -17.92 -5.42 -0.62
N HIS A 39 -17.38 -5.10 0.59
CA HIS A 39 -16.05 -4.54 0.72
C HIS A 39 -14.99 -5.59 0.29
N PRO A 40 -13.99 -5.20 -0.54
CA PRO A 40 -12.99 -6.12 -1.10
C PRO A 40 -12.27 -6.97 -0.05
N LEU A 41 -12.08 -6.43 1.17
CA LEU A 41 -11.40 -7.13 2.25
C LEU A 41 -12.06 -8.46 2.60
N TRP A 42 -13.40 -8.52 2.64
CA TRP A 42 -14.11 -9.76 2.95
C TRP A 42 -13.92 -10.83 1.88
N ALA A 43 -13.94 -10.42 0.60
CA ALA A 43 -13.67 -11.32 -0.50
C ALA A 43 -12.25 -11.89 -0.44
N VAL A 44 -11.24 -11.03 -0.21
CA VAL A 44 -9.83 -11.45 -0.08
C VAL A 44 -9.66 -12.41 1.11
N LEU A 45 -10.21 -12.07 2.28
CA LEU A 45 -10.09 -12.92 3.47
C LEU A 45 -10.78 -14.27 3.28
N LEU A 46 -11.99 -14.30 2.74
CA LEU A 46 -12.73 -15.56 2.52
C LEU A 46 -12.01 -16.44 1.50
N LEU A 47 -11.58 -15.89 0.37
CA LEU A 47 -10.85 -16.65 -0.63
C LEU A 47 -9.52 -17.19 -0.06
N ALA A 48 -8.73 -16.35 0.62
CA ALA A 48 -7.46 -16.78 1.20
C ALA A 48 -7.65 -17.88 2.25
N LEU A 49 -8.60 -17.72 3.18
CA LEU A 49 -8.86 -18.71 4.24
C LEU A 49 -9.36 -20.04 3.68
N THR A 50 -10.29 -20.00 2.70
CA THR A 50 -10.80 -21.22 2.09
C THR A 50 -9.77 -21.90 1.21
N THR A 51 -8.89 -21.15 0.55
CA THR A 51 -7.75 -21.72 -0.21
C THR A 51 -6.78 -22.44 0.72
N VAL A 52 -6.40 -21.80 1.85
CA VAL A 52 -5.53 -22.45 2.84
C VAL A 52 -6.19 -23.71 3.40
N TRP A 53 -7.51 -23.63 3.74
CA TRP A 53 -8.22 -24.81 4.20
C TRP A 53 -8.23 -25.92 3.15
N MET A 54 -8.51 -25.58 1.89
CA MET A 54 -8.45 -26.53 0.79
C MET A 54 -7.07 -27.17 0.65
N ALA A 55 -5.98 -26.37 0.67
CA ALA A 55 -4.61 -26.86 0.56
C ALA A 55 -4.23 -27.85 1.68
N VAL A 56 -4.69 -27.58 2.92
CA VAL A 56 -4.43 -28.48 4.07
C VAL A 56 -5.30 -29.74 4.06
N ALA A 57 -6.52 -29.63 3.53
CA ALA A 57 -7.48 -30.76 3.54
C ALA A 57 -7.37 -31.65 2.29
N PHE A 58 -6.71 -31.16 1.23
CA PHE A 58 -6.55 -31.93 0.00
C PHE A 58 -5.57 -33.09 0.23
N PRO A 59 -5.95 -34.32 -0.09
CA PRO A 59 -5.05 -35.45 0.09
C PRO A 59 -3.87 -35.37 -0.89
N ASP A 60 -2.68 -35.70 -0.42
CA ASP A 60 -1.50 -35.77 -1.25
C ASP A 60 -1.66 -36.75 -2.42
N PRO A 61 -1.23 -36.37 -3.63
CA PRO A 61 -1.34 -37.26 -4.78
C PRO A 61 -0.48 -38.52 -4.56
N VAL A 62 -1.03 -39.68 -4.93
CA VAL A 62 -0.27 -40.95 -4.86
C VAL A 62 0.46 -41.13 -6.19
N CYS A 63 1.77 -40.91 -6.18
CA CYS A 63 2.64 -41.17 -7.33
C CYS A 63 2.87 -42.66 -7.49
N THR A 64 2.64 -43.21 -8.68
CA THR A 64 2.93 -44.58 -9.02
C THR A 64 3.71 -44.67 -10.34
N PRO A 65 4.45 -45.75 -10.62
CA PRO A 65 5.12 -45.93 -11.91
C PRO A 65 4.14 -45.91 -13.12
N ALA A 66 2.86 -46.28 -12.88
CA ALA A 66 1.81 -46.24 -13.92
C ALA A 66 1.23 -44.83 -14.12
N GLU A 67 1.19 -44.05 -13.03
CA GLU A 67 0.73 -42.65 -13.03
C GLU A 67 1.79 -41.80 -12.29
N PRO A 68 2.88 -41.46 -12.97
CA PRO A 68 3.96 -40.69 -12.35
C PRO A 68 3.54 -39.26 -12.07
N CYS A 69 3.96 -38.72 -10.92
CA CYS A 69 3.75 -37.33 -10.57
C CYS A 69 4.68 -36.42 -11.39
N GLY A 70 4.14 -35.75 -12.37
CA GLY A 70 4.86 -34.76 -13.18
C GLY A 70 4.60 -33.32 -12.76
N ALA A 71 5.15 -32.38 -13.52
CA ALA A 71 4.88 -30.96 -13.35
C ALA A 71 3.39 -30.66 -13.52
N ASP A 72 2.80 -29.95 -12.54
CA ASP A 72 1.40 -29.49 -12.60
C ASP A 72 1.30 -28.05 -13.11
N TRP A 73 1.48 -27.89 -14.42
CA TRP A 73 1.33 -26.57 -15.08
C TRP A 73 -0.10 -26.05 -15.05
N ALA A 74 -1.09 -26.94 -15.02
CA ALA A 74 -2.50 -26.55 -14.92
C ALA A 74 -2.79 -25.97 -13.54
N GLY A 75 -2.41 -26.65 -12.48
CA GLY A 75 -2.53 -26.18 -11.09
C GLY A 75 -1.75 -24.89 -10.87
N THR A 76 -0.50 -24.80 -11.38
CA THR A 76 0.29 -23.54 -11.35
C THR A 76 -0.46 -22.40 -12.03
N GLY A 77 -1.12 -22.63 -13.17
CA GLY A 77 -1.94 -21.65 -13.87
C GLY A 77 -3.18 -21.22 -13.09
N VAL A 78 -3.88 -22.18 -12.48
CA VAL A 78 -5.05 -21.92 -11.61
C VAL A 78 -4.64 -21.13 -10.37
N PHE A 79 -3.52 -21.50 -9.75
CA PHE A 79 -2.98 -20.78 -8.59
C PHE A 79 -2.56 -19.35 -8.94
N ALA A 80 -1.91 -19.15 -10.10
CA ALA A 80 -1.61 -17.82 -10.63
C ALA A 80 -2.89 -16.99 -10.83
N ALA A 81 -3.94 -17.59 -11.40
CA ALA A 81 -5.24 -16.94 -11.57
C ALA A 81 -5.89 -16.57 -10.24
N LEU A 82 -5.76 -17.40 -9.22
CA LEU A 82 -6.24 -17.11 -7.86
C LEU A 82 -5.51 -15.92 -7.25
N LEU A 83 -4.17 -15.89 -7.28
CA LEU A 83 -3.36 -14.78 -6.78
C LEU A 83 -3.69 -13.46 -7.51
N LEU A 84 -3.83 -13.52 -8.83
CA LEU A 84 -4.27 -12.39 -9.64
C LEU A 84 -5.69 -11.95 -9.26
N THR A 85 -6.59 -12.88 -9.01
CA THR A 85 -7.96 -12.58 -8.59
C THR A 85 -7.99 -11.85 -7.26
N LEU A 86 -7.21 -12.27 -6.26
CA LEU A 86 -7.07 -11.56 -4.98
C LEU A 86 -6.61 -10.12 -5.18
N TYR A 87 -5.65 -9.88 -6.07
CA TYR A 87 -5.20 -8.54 -6.44
C TYR A 87 -6.28 -7.74 -7.17
N TRP A 88 -6.94 -8.33 -8.18
CA TRP A 88 -7.94 -7.64 -9.02
C TRP A 88 -9.26 -7.36 -8.30
N VAL A 89 -9.64 -8.15 -7.29
CA VAL A 89 -10.80 -7.85 -6.42
C VAL A 89 -10.72 -6.45 -5.83
N VAL A 90 -9.50 -5.99 -5.50
CA VAL A 90 -9.27 -4.66 -4.95
C VAL A 90 -9.16 -3.59 -6.04
N ARG A 91 -8.44 -3.89 -7.13
CA ARG A 91 -8.04 -2.91 -8.15
C ARG A 91 -8.91 -2.88 -9.39
N GLN A 92 -9.32 -4.05 -9.89
CA GLN A 92 -9.90 -4.21 -11.23
C GLN A 92 -11.07 -5.23 -11.19
N PRO A 93 -12.26 -4.83 -10.68
CA PRO A 93 -13.36 -5.75 -10.41
C PRO A 93 -13.86 -6.53 -11.65
N ARG A 94 -13.66 -6.00 -12.87
CA ARG A 94 -14.03 -6.72 -14.12
C ARG A 94 -13.07 -7.89 -14.40
N LEU A 95 -11.77 -7.67 -14.22
CA LEU A 95 -10.76 -8.74 -14.39
C LEU A 95 -10.86 -9.78 -13.28
N ALA A 96 -11.24 -9.37 -12.06
CA ALA A 96 -11.50 -10.31 -10.97
C ALA A 96 -12.61 -11.30 -11.31
N LEU A 97 -13.68 -10.89 -12.00
CA LEU A 97 -14.73 -11.82 -12.47
C LEU A 97 -14.18 -12.84 -13.48
N LEU A 98 -13.29 -12.41 -14.37
CA LEU A 98 -12.63 -13.35 -15.30
C LEU A 98 -11.72 -14.32 -14.53
N GLY A 99 -10.92 -13.80 -13.58
CA GLY A 99 -10.09 -14.65 -12.73
C GLY A 99 -10.87 -15.68 -11.93
N LEU A 100 -12.02 -15.28 -11.32
CA LEU A 100 -12.91 -16.21 -10.65
C LEU A 100 -13.44 -17.32 -11.58
N ALA A 101 -13.77 -16.96 -12.83
CA ALA A 101 -14.22 -17.95 -13.81
C ALA A 101 -13.10 -18.95 -14.16
N VAL A 102 -11.86 -18.47 -14.36
CA VAL A 102 -10.69 -19.33 -14.63
C VAL A 102 -10.43 -20.26 -13.45
N VAL A 103 -10.41 -19.73 -12.22
CA VAL A 103 -10.22 -20.53 -10.99
C VAL A 103 -11.32 -21.58 -10.84
N LEU A 104 -12.58 -21.23 -11.06
CA LEU A 104 -13.69 -22.17 -10.98
C LEU A 104 -13.58 -23.27 -12.05
N LEU A 105 -13.27 -22.90 -13.29
CA LEU A 105 -13.14 -23.87 -14.40
C LEU A 105 -11.98 -24.84 -14.16
N GLY A 106 -10.81 -24.35 -13.75
CA GLY A 106 -9.67 -25.20 -13.43
C GLY A 106 -9.99 -26.23 -12.36
N HIS A 107 -10.63 -25.81 -11.27
CA HIS A 107 -11.03 -26.75 -10.21
C HIS A 107 -12.18 -27.70 -10.63
N LEU A 108 -13.00 -27.33 -11.60
CA LEU A 108 -14.03 -28.22 -12.13
C LEU A 108 -13.43 -29.32 -13.01
N GLU A 109 -12.35 -29.05 -13.74
CA GLU A 109 -11.64 -30.07 -14.54
C GLU A 109 -10.97 -31.12 -13.64
N GLU A 110 -10.35 -30.68 -12.53
CA GLU A 110 -9.66 -31.56 -11.59
C GLU A 110 -10.63 -32.33 -10.66
N GLY A 111 -11.73 -31.70 -10.25
CA GLY A 111 -12.56 -32.14 -9.11
C GLY A 111 -13.93 -32.71 -9.44
N TRP A 112 -14.31 -32.95 -10.69
CA TRP A 112 -15.65 -33.47 -11.04
C TRP A 112 -15.90 -34.95 -10.65
N SER A 113 -15.00 -35.57 -9.90
CA SER A 113 -15.30 -36.85 -9.23
C SER A 113 -16.36 -36.57 -8.15
N GLY A 114 -17.51 -37.25 -8.23
CA GLY A 114 -18.67 -36.99 -7.38
C GLY A 114 -18.46 -37.06 -5.86
N SER A 115 -17.31 -37.55 -5.41
CA SER A 115 -16.88 -37.55 -4.02
C SER A 115 -16.43 -36.19 -3.50
N MET A 116 -15.78 -35.34 -4.32
CA MET A 116 -15.31 -34.01 -3.89
C MET A 116 -16.43 -33.00 -3.67
N LEU A 117 -17.56 -33.12 -4.38
CA LEU A 117 -18.70 -32.22 -4.24
C LEU A 117 -19.37 -32.25 -2.85
N ALA A 118 -19.12 -33.30 -2.07
CA ALA A 118 -19.61 -33.42 -0.70
C ALA A 118 -18.62 -32.92 0.37
N GLU A 119 -17.37 -32.59 0.00
CA GLU A 119 -16.36 -32.16 0.93
C GLU A 119 -16.62 -30.73 1.46
N PRO A 120 -16.58 -30.50 2.79
CA PRO A 120 -16.90 -29.21 3.38
C PRO A 120 -15.96 -28.09 2.91
N TRP A 121 -14.68 -28.39 2.73
CA TRP A 121 -13.69 -27.40 2.25
C TRP A 121 -13.96 -26.97 0.82
N TRP A 122 -14.39 -27.88 -0.06
CA TRP A 122 -14.80 -27.57 -1.43
C TRP A 122 -16.04 -26.67 -1.47
N LEU A 123 -17.07 -27.00 -0.70
CA LEU A 123 -18.29 -26.19 -0.60
C LEU A 123 -17.98 -24.78 -0.05
N ALA A 124 -17.06 -24.68 0.93
CA ALA A 124 -16.64 -23.39 1.49
C ALA A 124 -15.92 -22.55 0.43
N PHE A 125 -15.01 -23.15 -0.35
CA PHE A 125 -14.29 -22.47 -1.41
C PHE A 125 -15.23 -21.98 -2.53
N VAL A 126 -16.12 -22.82 -3.03
CA VAL A 126 -17.14 -22.42 -4.02
C VAL A 126 -18.07 -21.34 -3.46
N GLY A 127 -18.44 -21.44 -2.18
CA GLY A 127 -19.20 -20.39 -1.49
C GLY A 127 -18.44 -19.06 -1.44
N ALA A 128 -17.13 -19.09 -1.19
CA ALA A 128 -16.28 -17.89 -1.21
C ALA A 128 -16.16 -17.29 -2.62
N LEU A 129 -16.04 -18.12 -3.67
CA LEU A 129 -16.06 -17.67 -5.07
C LEU A 129 -17.40 -17.00 -5.40
N ALA A 130 -18.53 -17.63 -5.04
CA ALA A 130 -19.86 -17.10 -5.29
C ALA A 130 -20.11 -15.77 -4.53
N PHE A 131 -19.71 -15.69 -3.26
CA PHE A 131 -19.77 -14.47 -2.47
C PHE A 131 -18.95 -13.33 -3.09
N THR A 132 -17.72 -13.66 -3.51
CA THR A 132 -16.83 -12.70 -4.18
C THR A 132 -17.44 -12.19 -5.49
N ALA A 133 -17.98 -13.10 -6.33
CA ALA A 133 -18.65 -12.74 -7.56
C ALA A 133 -19.87 -11.83 -7.32
N ALA A 134 -20.71 -12.16 -6.34
CA ALA A 134 -21.87 -11.35 -5.95
C ALA A 134 -21.43 -9.95 -5.48
N GLY A 135 -20.38 -9.85 -4.65
CA GLY A 135 -19.82 -8.58 -4.20
C GLY A 135 -19.28 -7.72 -5.35
N LEU A 136 -18.57 -8.34 -6.30
CA LEU A 136 -18.05 -7.66 -7.50
C LEU A 136 -19.17 -7.15 -8.39
N LEU A 137 -20.16 -7.97 -8.69
CA LEU A 137 -21.34 -7.60 -9.51
C LEU A 137 -22.11 -6.46 -8.85
N HIS A 138 -22.31 -6.51 -7.52
CA HIS A 138 -22.95 -5.44 -6.77
C HIS A 138 -22.16 -4.13 -6.90
N ARG A 139 -20.83 -4.15 -6.73
CA ARG A 139 -19.97 -2.97 -6.89
C ARG A 139 -20.04 -2.37 -8.29
N LEU A 140 -20.05 -3.21 -9.33
CA LEU A 140 -20.17 -2.77 -10.72
C LEU A 140 -21.56 -2.16 -11.01
N ALA A 141 -22.63 -2.76 -10.48
CA ALA A 141 -23.99 -2.22 -10.61
C ALA A 141 -24.13 -0.86 -9.90
N VAL A 142 -23.55 -0.73 -8.70
CA VAL A 142 -23.52 0.54 -7.97
C VAL A 142 -22.74 1.61 -8.74
N ALA A 143 -21.57 1.29 -9.27
CA ALA A 143 -20.79 2.22 -10.09
C ALA A 143 -21.55 2.68 -11.34
N ALA A 144 -22.27 1.78 -12.01
CA ALA A 144 -23.12 2.12 -13.16
C ALA A 144 -24.27 3.07 -12.75
N ARG A 145 -24.90 2.83 -11.59
CA ARG A 145 -25.95 3.71 -11.06
C ARG A 145 -25.41 5.08 -10.64
N GLN A 146 -24.24 5.13 -9.99
CA GLN A 146 -23.56 6.40 -9.68
C GLN A 146 -23.27 7.21 -10.94
N ARG A 147 -22.79 6.52 -12.01
CA ARG A 147 -22.54 7.15 -13.31
C ARG A 147 -23.82 7.75 -13.91
N ALA A 148 -24.94 7.05 -13.84
CA ALA A 148 -26.22 7.54 -14.34
C ALA A 148 -26.73 8.76 -13.57
N LEU A 149 -26.60 8.75 -12.22
CA LEU A 149 -26.96 9.91 -11.39
C LEU A 149 -26.07 11.13 -11.65
N ALA A 150 -24.76 10.91 -11.85
CA ALA A 150 -23.83 11.98 -12.22
C ALA A 150 -24.17 12.55 -13.60
N ALA A 151 -24.57 11.71 -14.57
CA ALA A 151 -25.00 12.16 -15.89
C ALA A 151 -26.30 12.97 -15.84
N GLU A 152 -27.26 12.55 -14.98
CA GLU A 152 -28.50 13.32 -14.74
C GLU A 152 -28.18 14.71 -14.16
N ALA A 153 -27.24 14.78 -13.20
CA ALA A 153 -26.83 16.04 -12.59
C ALA A 153 -26.05 16.96 -13.56
N ALA A 154 -25.19 16.40 -14.41
CA ALA A 154 -24.42 17.16 -15.40
C ALA A 154 -25.29 17.72 -16.53
N GLY A 155 -26.43 17.09 -16.82
CA GLY A 155 -27.30 17.49 -17.93
C GLY A 155 -26.65 17.25 -19.30
N PRO A 156 -27.11 17.97 -20.35
CA PRO A 156 -26.65 17.75 -21.73
C PRO A 156 -25.32 18.45 -22.07
N ALA A 157 -24.79 19.31 -21.19
CA ALA A 157 -23.59 20.07 -21.47
C ALA A 157 -22.36 19.15 -21.48
N ALA A 158 -21.60 19.22 -22.58
CA ALA A 158 -20.35 18.49 -22.74
C ALA A 158 -19.30 19.41 -23.36
N HIS A 159 -18.08 19.40 -22.80
CA HIS A 159 -17.01 20.30 -23.20
C HIS A 159 -15.71 19.53 -23.45
N PRO A 160 -14.85 20.01 -24.38
CA PRO A 160 -13.52 19.43 -24.56
C PRO A 160 -12.71 19.57 -23.27
N VAL A 161 -11.93 18.55 -22.98
CA VAL A 161 -11.00 18.58 -21.84
C VAL A 161 -9.87 19.57 -22.13
N PRO A 162 -9.39 20.32 -21.13
CA PRO A 162 -8.25 21.24 -21.31
C PRO A 162 -7.05 20.53 -21.93
N PRO A 163 -6.29 21.19 -22.83
CA PRO A 163 -5.15 20.57 -23.55
C PRO A 163 -4.09 19.98 -22.63
N ALA A 164 -3.82 20.63 -21.49
CA ALA A 164 -2.89 20.14 -20.49
C ALA A 164 -3.27 18.74 -19.97
N ALA A 165 -4.55 18.48 -19.68
CA ALA A 165 -5.02 17.18 -19.25
C ALA A 165 -4.86 16.08 -20.32
N LEU A 166 -4.84 16.45 -21.61
CA LEU A 166 -4.62 15.49 -22.71
C LEU A 166 -3.17 15.01 -22.80
N ARG A 167 -2.22 15.74 -22.23
CA ARG A 167 -0.80 15.34 -22.17
C ARG A 167 -0.56 14.27 -21.09
N PHE A 168 -1.46 14.13 -20.12
CA PHE A 168 -1.34 13.18 -19.02
C PHE A 168 -1.46 11.74 -19.48
N ARG A 169 -0.34 11.00 -19.48
CA ARG A 169 -0.26 9.62 -19.95
C ARG A 169 0.08 8.67 -18.80
N ARG A 170 -0.78 7.66 -18.59
CA ARG A 170 -0.60 6.63 -17.56
C ARG A 170 -0.31 5.26 -18.14
N GLY A 171 0.29 4.41 -17.32
CA GLY A 171 0.50 2.99 -17.63
C GLY A 171 1.80 2.67 -18.37
N ARG A 172 2.62 3.65 -18.79
CA ARG A 172 3.88 3.37 -19.50
C ARG A 172 4.83 2.52 -18.67
N LEU A 173 5.08 2.94 -17.41
CA LEU A 173 5.96 2.21 -16.48
C LEU A 173 5.45 0.79 -16.25
N SER A 174 4.13 0.61 -16.13
CA SER A 174 3.54 -0.72 -15.94
C SER A 174 3.80 -1.64 -17.14
N PHE A 175 3.75 -1.15 -18.37
CA PHE A 175 4.12 -1.96 -19.55
C PHE A 175 5.61 -2.30 -19.57
N VAL A 176 6.48 -1.33 -19.20
CA VAL A 176 7.93 -1.55 -19.13
C VAL A 176 8.27 -2.65 -18.11
N LEU A 177 7.57 -2.68 -16.96
CA LEU A 177 7.77 -3.71 -15.95
C LEU A 177 7.10 -5.05 -16.29
N ALA A 178 5.97 -5.02 -16.99
CA ALA A 178 5.27 -6.25 -17.42
C ALA A 178 6.11 -7.09 -18.41
N ALA A 179 6.76 -6.45 -19.36
CA ALA A 179 7.48 -7.15 -20.42
C ALA A 179 8.62 -8.07 -19.91
N PRO A 180 9.56 -7.60 -19.05
CA PRO A 180 10.62 -8.46 -18.53
C PRO A 180 10.07 -9.57 -17.61
N LEU A 181 9.04 -9.30 -16.81
CA LEU A 181 8.44 -10.31 -15.93
C LEU A 181 7.78 -11.43 -16.74
N LEU A 182 7.03 -11.10 -17.78
CA LEU A 182 6.46 -12.10 -18.67
C LEU A 182 7.56 -12.87 -19.45
N ALA A 183 8.64 -12.19 -19.85
CA ALA A 183 9.79 -12.85 -20.46
C ALA A 183 10.45 -13.85 -19.51
N VAL A 184 10.57 -13.52 -18.21
CA VAL A 184 11.06 -14.46 -17.17
C VAL A 184 10.14 -15.66 -17.04
N ALA A 185 8.81 -15.47 -17.05
CA ALA A 185 7.86 -16.58 -16.99
C ALA A 185 8.01 -17.52 -18.21
N VAL A 186 8.09 -16.94 -19.43
CA VAL A 186 8.27 -17.70 -20.66
C VAL A 186 9.61 -18.44 -20.66
N TYR A 187 10.69 -17.78 -20.22
CA TYR A 187 12.00 -18.39 -20.10
C TYR A 187 11.99 -19.53 -19.09
N GLY A 188 11.41 -19.33 -17.90
CA GLY A 188 11.32 -20.36 -16.87
C GLY A 188 10.54 -21.59 -17.35
N PHE A 189 9.41 -21.38 -18.00
CA PHE A 189 8.63 -22.47 -18.60
C PHE A 189 9.43 -23.22 -19.68
N TRP A 190 10.05 -22.49 -20.61
CA TRP A 190 10.86 -23.10 -21.67
C TRP A 190 12.04 -23.91 -21.08
N GLN A 191 12.72 -23.36 -20.07
CA GLN A 191 13.86 -24.03 -19.43
C GLN A 191 13.41 -25.28 -18.65
N ALA A 192 12.29 -25.20 -17.94
CA ALA A 192 11.69 -26.34 -17.26
C ALA A 192 11.41 -27.49 -18.23
N GLN A 193 10.80 -27.19 -19.39
CA GLN A 193 10.52 -28.19 -20.42
C GLN A 193 11.81 -28.80 -20.97
N GLN A 194 12.85 -27.99 -21.24
CA GLN A 194 14.13 -28.48 -21.76
C GLN A 194 14.81 -29.45 -20.80
N VAL A 195 14.80 -29.12 -19.50
CA VAL A 195 15.43 -29.98 -18.47
C VAL A 195 14.61 -31.25 -18.26
N ALA A 196 13.28 -31.13 -18.15
CA ALA A 196 12.39 -32.30 -18.02
C ALA A 196 12.53 -33.25 -19.22
N ASP A 197 12.49 -32.72 -20.46
CA ASP A 197 12.67 -33.51 -21.68
C ASP A 197 14.05 -34.18 -21.75
N ALA A 198 15.11 -33.54 -21.23
CA ALA A 198 16.44 -34.14 -21.18
C ALA A 198 16.48 -35.36 -20.24
N HIS A 199 15.86 -35.25 -19.06
CA HIS A 199 15.73 -36.35 -18.11
C HIS A 199 14.84 -37.47 -18.65
N GLU A 200 13.70 -37.15 -19.29
CA GLU A 200 12.82 -38.14 -19.91
C GLU A 200 13.50 -38.87 -21.07
N ARG A 201 14.25 -38.17 -21.93
CA ARG A 201 15.04 -38.81 -22.99
C ARG A 201 16.10 -39.77 -22.45
N ARG A 202 16.72 -39.45 -21.30
CA ARG A 202 17.67 -40.32 -20.63
C ARG A 202 17.00 -41.57 -20.04
N ALA A 203 15.81 -41.37 -19.48
CA ALA A 203 14.99 -42.44 -18.92
C ALA A 203 14.37 -43.36 -19.99
N ALA A 204 14.19 -42.84 -21.22
CA ALA A 204 13.54 -43.55 -22.30
C ALA A 204 14.33 -44.84 -22.66
N GLY A 205 13.67 -45.99 -22.58
CA GLY A 205 14.27 -47.29 -22.87
C GLY A 205 14.93 -47.99 -21.68
N LEU A 206 14.97 -47.33 -20.50
CA LEU A 206 15.41 -48.00 -19.27
C LEU A 206 14.25 -48.82 -18.68
N ALA A 207 14.55 -50.03 -18.28
CA ALA A 207 13.60 -50.86 -17.53
C ALA A 207 13.65 -50.50 -16.05
N PRO A 208 12.49 -50.40 -15.35
CA PRO A 208 12.48 -50.16 -13.92
C PRO A 208 13.14 -51.33 -13.17
N VAL A 209 14.02 -51.02 -12.23
CA VAL A 209 14.73 -51.95 -11.39
C VAL A 209 14.29 -51.74 -9.94
N SER A 210 13.86 -52.84 -9.29
CA SER A 210 13.47 -52.78 -7.88
C SER A 210 14.70 -52.81 -6.99
N GLY A 211 14.85 -51.82 -6.10
CA GLY A 211 15.88 -51.74 -5.09
C GLY A 211 15.29 -51.70 -3.67
N ARG A 212 16.15 -51.88 -2.66
CA ARG A 212 15.79 -51.77 -1.24
C ARG A 212 16.22 -50.43 -0.70
N VAL A 213 15.32 -49.70 -0.07
CA VAL A 213 15.62 -48.42 0.59
C VAL A 213 16.51 -48.69 1.82
N THR A 214 17.66 -48.05 1.86
CA THR A 214 18.65 -48.19 2.94
C THR A 214 18.72 -46.96 3.84
N LEU A 215 18.32 -45.78 3.31
CA LEU A 215 18.18 -44.51 4.01
C LEU A 215 16.96 -43.80 3.45
N SER A 216 16.18 -43.22 4.33
CA SER A 216 15.15 -42.26 3.99
C SER A 216 15.40 -41.00 4.80
N ASP A 217 15.70 -39.92 4.14
CA ASP A 217 16.03 -38.62 4.74
C ASP A 217 14.94 -37.61 4.38
N GLU A 218 14.12 -37.28 5.40
CA GLU A 218 13.00 -36.38 5.23
C GLU A 218 13.47 -34.91 5.14
N ASP A 219 14.64 -34.60 5.74
CA ASP A 219 15.16 -33.23 5.74
C ASP A 219 15.84 -32.87 4.42
N GLU A 220 16.60 -33.81 3.84
CA GLU A 220 17.26 -33.64 2.54
C GLU A 220 16.36 -33.98 1.34
N LEU A 221 15.14 -34.49 1.56
CA LEU A 221 14.22 -35.00 0.52
C LEU A 221 14.90 -36.04 -0.39
N VAL A 222 15.72 -36.93 0.19
CA VAL A 222 16.54 -37.91 -0.52
C VAL A 222 16.32 -39.29 0.07
N ILE A 223 16.28 -40.29 -0.80
CA ILE A 223 16.36 -41.69 -0.39
C ILE A 223 17.63 -42.35 -0.94
N ALA A 224 18.25 -43.26 -0.19
CA ALA A 224 19.28 -44.11 -0.70
C ALA A 224 18.72 -45.51 -0.96
N VAL A 225 18.88 -45.99 -2.19
CA VAL A 225 18.31 -47.27 -2.62
C VAL A 225 19.43 -48.19 -3.12
N ALA A 226 19.53 -49.36 -2.51
CA ALA A 226 20.47 -50.40 -2.92
C ALA A 226 19.91 -51.23 -4.09
N VAL A 227 20.63 -51.21 -5.22
CA VAL A 227 20.34 -52.00 -6.42
C VAL A 227 21.56 -52.86 -6.74
N GLY A 228 21.49 -54.16 -6.48
CA GLY A 228 22.66 -55.07 -6.55
C GLY A 228 23.74 -54.67 -5.55
N ASP A 229 24.95 -54.38 -6.05
CA ASP A 229 26.10 -53.97 -5.21
C ASP A 229 26.28 -52.45 -5.11
N ARG A 230 25.37 -51.67 -5.68
CA ARG A 230 25.44 -50.19 -5.69
C ARG A 230 24.33 -49.58 -4.88
N VAL A 231 24.64 -48.44 -4.25
CA VAL A 231 23.65 -47.58 -3.59
C VAL A 231 23.52 -46.31 -4.38
N HIS A 232 22.29 -46.00 -4.79
CA HIS A 232 21.94 -44.77 -5.51
C HIS A 232 21.21 -43.81 -4.56
N ARG A 233 21.67 -42.58 -4.48
CA ARG A 233 20.92 -41.47 -3.83
C ARG A 233 20.01 -40.85 -4.87
N VAL A 234 18.74 -40.69 -4.51
CA VAL A 234 17.69 -40.24 -5.42
C VAL A 234 16.81 -39.26 -4.69
N ASP A 235 16.56 -38.10 -5.33
CA ASP A 235 15.64 -37.11 -4.82
C ASP A 235 14.20 -37.63 -4.86
N THR A 236 13.40 -37.27 -3.86
CA THR A 236 11.98 -37.68 -3.77
C THR A 236 11.16 -36.54 -3.14
N TYR A 237 9.90 -36.37 -3.57
CA TYR A 237 8.98 -35.44 -2.95
C TYR A 237 8.41 -35.91 -1.62
N TYR A 238 8.35 -37.25 -1.42
CA TYR A 238 7.66 -37.87 -0.30
C TYR A 238 8.53 -38.97 0.32
N PRO A 239 9.65 -38.64 1.03
CA PRO A 239 10.54 -39.63 1.65
C PRO A 239 9.79 -40.57 2.59
N GLU A 240 8.77 -40.11 3.29
CA GLU A 240 7.94 -40.87 4.21
C GLU A 240 7.20 -42.04 3.54
N ARG A 241 7.04 -42.02 2.22
CA ARG A 241 6.46 -43.13 1.43
C ARG A 241 7.46 -44.25 1.15
N TYR A 242 8.71 -43.96 1.37
CA TYR A 242 9.82 -44.90 1.15
C TYR A 242 10.56 -45.21 2.47
N PRO A 243 9.90 -45.84 3.47
CA PRO A 243 10.55 -46.13 4.73
C PRO A 243 11.73 -47.10 4.50
N VAL A 244 12.72 -47.02 5.38
CA VAL A 244 13.88 -47.95 5.35
C VAL A 244 13.38 -49.38 5.31
N ASP A 245 14.03 -50.20 4.50
CA ASP A 245 13.71 -51.62 4.19
C ASP A 245 12.53 -51.82 3.22
N SER A 246 11.84 -50.76 2.78
CA SER A 246 10.85 -50.84 1.71
C SER A 246 11.50 -51.08 0.33
N ARG A 247 10.68 -51.31 -0.68
CA ARG A 247 11.10 -51.42 -2.08
C ARG A 247 10.72 -50.18 -2.85
N ALA A 248 11.68 -49.64 -3.63
CA ALA A 248 11.44 -48.56 -4.57
C ALA A 248 11.84 -49.02 -5.98
N GLU A 249 11.10 -48.58 -6.98
CA GLU A 249 11.41 -48.81 -8.41
C GLU A 249 12.20 -47.64 -8.97
N LEU A 250 13.37 -47.91 -9.47
CA LEU A 250 14.29 -46.93 -10.03
C LEU A 250 14.52 -47.16 -11.52
N LEU A 251 14.73 -46.05 -12.25
CA LEU A 251 15.34 -46.06 -13.58
C LEU A 251 16.83 -45.75 -13.39
N VAL A 252 17.72 -46.66 -13.80
CA VAL A 252 19.17 -46.58 -13.51
C VAL A 252 19.96 -46.59 -14.83
N ASP A 253 20.87 -45.61 -14.99
CA ASP A 253 21.82 -45.50 -16.09
C ASP A 253 23.20 -45.14 -15.54
N GLY A 254 24.01 -46.17 -15.23
CA GLY A 254 25.31 -45.99 -14.59
C GLY A 254 25.21 -45.44 -13.16
N ASP A 255 25.71 -44.23 -12.96
CA ASP A 255 25.63 -43.52 -11.67
C ASP A 255 24.36 -42.64 -11.57
N TRP A 256 23.64 -42.43 -12.66
CA TRP A 256 22.39 -41.71 -12.66
C TRP A 256 21.23 -42.65 -12.31
N ALA A 257 20.40 -42.22 -11.39
CA ALA A 257 19.19 -42.93 -11.02
C ALA A 257 18.08 -41.93 -10.68
N ARG A 258 16.81 -42.30 -10.92
CA ARG A 258 15.63 -41.61 -10.44
C ARG A 258 14.53 -42.58 -10.07
N LEU A 259 13.56 -42.15 -9.28
CA LEU A 259 12.34 -42.92 -9.03
C LEU A 259 11.52 -43.05 -10.34
N ALA A 260 10.96 -44.23 -10.57
CA ALA A 260 10.09 -44.46 -11.71
C ALA A 260 8.75 -43.73 -11.55
N ALA A 261 8.29 -43.56 -10.31
CA ALA A 261 7.06 -42.87 -9.96
C ALA A 261 7.17 -41.33 -9.91
N GLU A 262 8.40 -40.81 -9.74
CA GLU A 262 8.68 -39.39 -9.57
C GLU A 262 9.67 -38.93 -10.65
N PRO A 263 9.19 -38.18 -11.69
CA PRO A 263 10.06 -37.59 -12.69
C PRO A 263 10.89 -36.45 -12.08
N TYR A 264 11.68 -35.78 -12.93
CA TYR A 264 12.53 -34.66 -12.51
C TYR A 264 11.70 -33.52 -11.87
N ASP A 265 12.18 -33.03 -10.72
CA ASP A 265 11.58 -31.92 -10.01
C ASP A 265 11.74 -30.59 -10.78
N VAL A 266 10.63 -29.96 -11.09
CA VAL A 266 10.56 -28.65 -11.75
C VAL A 266 9.96 -27.55 -10.87
N VAL A 267 9.69 -27.81 -9.58
CA VAL A 267 9.03 -26.86 -8.66
C VAL A 267 9.75 -25.50 -8.64
N GLY A 268 11.08 -25.48 -8.65
CA GLY A 268 11.84 -24.22 -8.71
C GLY A 268 11.53 -23.41 -9.97
N TRP A 269 11.32 -24.07 -11.11
CA TRP A 269 10.92 -23.42 -12.37
C TRP A 269 9.45 -23.01 -12.34
N GLU A 270 8.56 -23.81 -11.75
CA GLU A 270 7.15 -23.47 -11.59
C GLU A 270 6.97 -22.21 -10.74
N LEU A 271 7.72 -22.08 -9.63
CA LEU A 271 7.73 -20.87 -8.81
C LEU A 271 8.24 -19.64 -9.57
N LEU A 272 9.27 -19.80 -10.41
CA LEU A 272 9.77 -18.71 -11.26
C LEU A 272 8.71 -18.28 -12.28
N VAL A 273 8.06 -19.25 -12.91
CA VAL A 273 6.94 -19.01 -13.85
C VAL A 273 5.79 -18.33 -13.14
N LEU A 274 5.40 -18.82 -11.97
CA LEU A 274 4.33 -18.25 -11.15
C LEU A 274 4.61 -16.78 -10.81
N ALA A 275 5.80 -16.49 -10.29
CA ALA A 275 6.18 -15.12 -9.93
C ALA A 275 6.20 -14.17 -11.14
N GLY A 276 6.80 -14.63 -12.25
CA GLY A 276 6.85 -13.87 -13.50
C GLY A 276 5.46 -13.64 -14.11
N LEU A 277 4.62 -14.66 -14.10
CA LEU A 277 3.27 -14.61 -14.65
C LEU A 277 2.35 -13.69 -13.83
N VAL A 278 2.32 -13.88 -12.51
CA VAL A 278 1.49 -13.06 -11.62
C VAL A 278 1.94 -11.61 -11.65
N GLY A 279 3.23 -11.33 -11.48
CA GLY A 279 3.78 -9.97 -11.55
C GLY A 279 3.56 -9.33 -12.92
N GLY A 280 3.89 -10.07 -13.99
CA GLY A 280 3.76 -9.60 -15.37
C GLY A 280 2.32 -9.27 -15.75
N LEU A 281 1.36 -10.16 -15.46
CA LEU A 281 -0.06 -9.94 -15.76
C LEU A 281 -0.69 -8.85 -14.87
N ALA A 282 -0.26 -8.71 -13.61
CA ALA A 282 -0.70 -7.62 -12.75
C ALA A 282 -0.27 -6.25 -13.31
N PHE A 283 1.00 -6.11 -13.71
CA PHE A 283 1.50 -4.88 -14.33
C PHE A 283 0.89 -4.64 -15.71
N LEU A 284 0.73 -5.68 -16.53
CA LEU A 284 0.07 -5.58 -17.83
C LEU A 284 -1.36 -5.05 -17.68
N ALA A 285 -2.12 -5.63 -16.77
CA ALA A 285 -3.50 -5.22 -16.46
C ALA A 285 -3.56 -3.76 -15.97
N ASN A 286 -2.62 -3.34 -15.10
CA ASN A 286 -2.52 -1.95 -14.66
C ASN A 286 -2.17 -1.00 -15.83
N GLY A 287 -1.28 -1.43 -16.71
CA GLY A 287 -0.92 -0.66 -17.91
C GLY A 287 -2.10 -0.45 -18.86
N VAL A 288 -2.85 -1.54 -19.13
CA VAL A 288 -4.06 -1.50 -19.96
C VAL A 288 -5.15 -0.64 -19.31
N ASP A 289 -5.40 -0.80 -18.00
CA ASP A 289 -6.39 -0.01 -17.27
C ASP A 289 -6.03 1.48 -17.29
N GLY A 290 -4.78 1.84 -16.96
CA GLY A 290 -4.31 3.21 -17.03
C GLY A 290 -4.44 3.82 -18.43
N ARG A 291 -4.12 3.05 -19.48
CA ARG A 291 -4.26 3.52 -20.86
C ARG A 291 -5.72 3.67 -21.29
N THR A 292 -6.61 2.75 -20.87
CA THR A 292 -8.03 2.83 -21.23
C THR A 292 -8.71 4.00 -20.55
N ARG A 293 -8.38 4.29 -19.28
CA ARG A 293 -8.90 5.44 -18.54
C ARG A 293 -8.37 6.75 -19.13
N SER A 294 -7.08 6.85 -19.41
CA SER A 294 -6.50 8.01 -20.10
C SER A 294 -7.19 8.26 -21.46
N ARG A 295 -7.45 7.21 -22.25
CA ARG A 295 -8.19 7.34 -23.51
C ARG A 295 -9.60 7.86 -23.34
N GLN A 296 -10.28 7.60 -22.22
CA GLN A 296 -11.63 8.12 -21.99
C GLN A 296 -11.64 9.64 -21.91
N LEU A 297 -10.58 10.26 -21.39
CA LEU A 297 -10.39 11.72 -21.39
C LEU A 297 -10.20 12.29 -22.82
N HIS A 298 -9.76 11.46 -23.76
CA HIS A 298 -9.49 11.85 -25.15
C HIS A 298 -10.66 11.59 -26.13
N GLN A 299 -11.78 11.00 -25.66
CA GLN A 299 -12.86 10.55 -26.56
C GLN A 299 -13.79 11.67 -27.05
N GLY A 300 -13.44 12.93 -26.83
CA GLY A 300 -14.23 14.08 -27.26
C GLY A 300 -14.80 14.87 -26.10
N PRO A 301 -15.83 15.69 -26.33
CA PRO A 301 -16.43 16.47 -25.25
C PRO A 301 -16.95 15.61 -24.13
N LEU A 302 -16.58 15.92 -22.87
CA LEU A 302 -17.02 15.22 -21.67
C LEU A 302 -18.10 16.02 -20.95
N PRO A 303 -19.03 15.32 -20.27
CA PRO A 303 -19.94 15.96 -19.32
C PRO A 303 -19.15 16.71 -18.25
N VAL A 304 -19.64 17.86 -17.84
CA VAL A 304 -18.97 18.75 -16.88
C VAL A 304 -19.87 19.07 -15.70
N LEU A 305 -19.28 19.22 -14.53
CA LEU A 305 -19.96 19.56 -13.29
C LEU A 305 -19.18 20.60 -12.51
N ARG A 306 -19.86 21.67 -12.05
CA ARG A 306 -19.27 22.64 -11.12
C ARG A 306 -19.35 22.11 -9.70
N VAL A 307 -18.25 22.18 -8.99
CA VAL A 307 -18.06 21.64 -7.65
C VAL A 307 -17.15 22.55 -6.83
N LEU A 308 -16.98 22.22 -5.56
CA LEU A 308 -15.93 22.78 -4.73
C LEU A 308 -14.88 21.70 -4.46
N VAL A 309 -13.61 22.08 -4.48
CA VAL A 309 -12.49 21.18 -4.17
C VAL A 309 -11.64 21.77 -3.04
N ARG A 310 -11.01 20.89 -2.27
CA ARG A 310 -10.02 21.25 -1.26
C ARG A 310 -8.99 20.15 -1.14
N GLU A 311 -7.75 20.50 -1.11
CA GLU A 311 -6.68 19.57 -0.80
C GLU A 311 -6.69 19.21 0.68
N GLY A 312 -6.42 17.95 0.98
CA GLY A 312 -6.24 17.48 2.35
C GLY A 312 -4.81 17.75 2.79
N HIS A 313 -4.66 18.57 3.82
CA HIS A 313 -3.35 18.96 4.35
C HIS A 313 -2.48 17.77 4.80
N ASP A 314 -3.11 16.69 5.31
CA ASP A 314 -2.40 15.54 5.91
C ASP A 314 -2.18 14.36 4.96
N ASP A 315 -2.89 14.29 3.84
CA ASP A 315 -2.96 13.08 3.03
C ASP A 315 -2.80 13.31 1.52
N GLY A 316 -2.56 14.55 1.08
CA GLY A 316 -2.40 14.92 -0.33
C GLY A 316 -3.60 14.52 -1.20
N ARG A 317 -4.78 14.35 -0.61
CA ARG A 317 -6.01 13.98 -1.32
C ARG A 317 -6.79 15.21 -1.69
N THR A 318 -7.30 15.22 -2.90
CA THR A 318 -8.30 16.20 -3.33
C THR A 318 -9.68 15.71 -2.90
N TRP A 319 -10.33 16.49 -2.05
CA TRP A 319 -11.69 16.29 -1.58
C TRP A 319 -12.66 17.15 -2.41
N VAL A 320 -13.74 16.55 -2.85
CA VAL A 320 -14.77 17.22 -3.65
C VAL A 320 -16.02 17.41 -2.82
N TYR A 321 -16.61 18.59 -2.90
CA TYR A 321 -17.83 19.02 -2.20
C TYR A 321 -18.88 19.50 -3.20
N ALA A 322 -20.12 19.58 -2.75
CA ALA A 322 -21.20 20.15 -3.56
C ALA A 322 -20.97 21.64 -3.80
N ALA A 323 -21.39 22.14 -4.96
CA ALA A 323 -21.25 23.57 -5.32
C ALA A 323 -22.02 24.52 -4.36
N ASP A 324 -23.07 24.01 -3.72
CA ASP A 324 -23.89 24.71 -2.72
C ASP A 324 -23.46 24.43 -1.26
N ASP A 325 -22.25 23.95 -1.03
CA ASP A 325 -21.65 23.71 0.29
C ASP A 325 -20.37 24.56 0.48
N PRO A 326 -20.45 25.91 0.55
CA PRO A 326 -19.29 26.79 0.62
C PRO A 326 -18.45 26.59 1.90
N ALA A 327 -19.04 26.03 2.95
CA ALA A 327 -18.32 25.70 4.17
C ALA A 327 -17.53 24.38 4.05
N ALA A 328 -17.69 23.64 2.95
CA ALA A 328 -17.06 22.34 2.70
C ALA A 328 -17.21 21.36 3.89
N GLU A 329 -18.42 21.27 4.43
CA GLU A 329 -18.72 20.42 5.60
C GLU A 329 -18.92 18.96 5.22
N ARG A 330 -19.41 18.69 4.01
CA ARG A 330 -19.84 17.35 3.57
C ARG A 330 -19.12 16.91 2.32
N PRO A 331 -17.93 16.31 2.45
CA PRO A 331 -17.21 15.77 1.30
C PRO A 331 -18.02 14.67 0.61
N LEU A 332 -18.01 14.66 -0.71
CA LEU A 332 -18.70 13.70 -1.55
C LEU A 332 -17.80 12.54 -1.96
N LEU A 333 -16.64 12.88 -2.45
CA LEU A 333 -15.64 11.91 -2.93
C LEU A 333 -14.23 12.48 -2.74
N HIS A 334 -13.26 11.61 -2.92
CA HIS A 334 -11.84 11.97 -2.89
C HIS A 334 -11.03 11.13 -3.86
N PHE A 335 -9.89 11.68 -4.27
CA PHE A 335 -8.83 11.04 -5.05
C PHE A 335 -7.50 11.75 -4.77
N HIS A 336 -6.38 11.24 -5.30
CA HIS A 336 -5.16 12.04 -5.38
C HIS A 336 -5.09 12.63 -6.79
N SER A 337 -4.70 13.88 -6.89
CA SER A 337 -4.48 14.59 -8.15
C SER A 337 -3.00 14.96 -8.33
N LEU A 338 -2.63 15.21 -9.57
CA LEU A 338 -1.37 15.85 -9.95
C LEU A 338 -1.68 16.96 -10.96
N HIS A 339 -0.92 18.04 -10.86
CA HIS A 339 -0.94 19.11 -11.85
C HIS A 339 -0.52 18.57 -13.21
N ALA A 340 -1.25 18.94 -14.23
CA ALA A 340 -0.84 18.72 -15.61
C ALA A 340 0.01 19.96 -15.98
N PHE A 341 1.34 19.83 -15.91
CA PHE A 341 2.24 20.92 -16.29
C PHE A 341 2.07 21.25 -17.77
N GLU A 342 1.92 22.52 -18.07
CA GLU A 342 2.25 23.06 -19.37
C GLU A 342 3.80 23.14 -19.39
N GLU A 343 4.46 22.23 -20.08
CA GLU A 343 5.85 22.45 -20.47
C GLU A 343 5.82 23.65 -21.41
N ASP A 344 6.32 24.79 -20.94
CA ASP A 344 6.53 25.97 -21.74
C ASP A 344 7.38 25.61 -22.95
N GLU A 345 6.80 25.66 -24.14
CA GLU A 345 7.49 25.44 -25.42
C GLU A 345 8.59 26.50 -25.66
N GLU A 346 8.80 27.44 -24.73
CA GLU A 346 9.80 28.51 -24.84
C GLU A 346 11.25 28.07 -24.59
N ASP A 347 11.48 26.89 -23.99
CA ASP A 347 12.86 26.44 -23.70
C ASP A 347 13.58 25.77 -24.89
N GLU A 348 12.89 25.37 -25.96
CA GLU A 348 13.53 24.78 -27.13
C GLU A 348 13.97 25.79 -28.21
N GLU A 349 13.40 27.01 -28.25
CA GLU A 349 13.74 28.02 -29.23
C GLU A 349 14.94 28.89 -28.80
N ASN A 350 15.19 29.02 -27.48
CA ASN A 350 16.32 29.78 -26.94
C ASN A 350 17.67 29.05 -26.90
N GLY A 351 17.69 27.76 -27.24
CA GLY A 351 18.92 26.94 -27.29
C GLY A 351 19.75 27.06 -28.55
N ARG A 352 19.27 27.76 -29.61
CA ARG A 352 19.94 27.78 -30.92
C ARG A 352 20.62 29.08 -31.33
N ASP A 353 20.38 30.21 -30.68
CA ASP A 353 20.91 31.51 -31.09
C ASP A 353 21.77 32.27 -30.08
N GLY A 354 22.36 31.59 -29.13
CA GLY A 354 23.21 32.16 -28.06
C GLY A 354 24.69 32.31 -28.38
N GLN A 355 25.06 32.86 -29.56
CA GLN A 355 26.43 33.34 -29.79
C GLN A 355 26.36 34.73 -30.44
N GLY A 356 26.41 35.80 -29.60
CA GLY A 356 26.43 37.17 -30.09
C GLY A 356 26.40 38.21 -29.00
N ASP A 357 27.61 38.56 -28.56
CA ASP A 357 28.12 39.89 -28.27
C ASP A 357 27.40 40.82 -27.26
N GLY A 358 28.14 41.14 -26.23
CA GLY A 358 27.79 42.06 -25.16
C GLY A 358 27.59 43.51 -25.60
N ARG A 359 26.60 44.15 -25.04
CA ARG A 359 26.60 45.59 -24.74
C ARG A 359 25.65 45.90 -23.59
N ARG A 360 26.25 46.30 -22.46
CA ARG A 360 25.58 46.98 -21.34
C ARG A 360 25.12 48.38 -21.80
N GLY A 361 23.86 48.72 -21.52
CA GLY A 361 23.37 50.08 -21.45
C GLY A 361 22.47 50.27 -20.23
N PRO A 362 22.68 51.37 -19.46
CA PRO A 362 21.90 51.62 -18.25
C PRO A 362 20.67 52.47 -18.60
N HIS A 363 19.58 52.25 -17.89
CA HIS A 363 18.56 53.19 -17.37
C HIS A 363 17.15 52.62 -17.37
N GLY A 364 16.54 52.89 -16.25
CA GLY A 364 15.13 52.80 -16.01
C GLY A 364 14.81 52.52 -14.54
N GLU A 365 15.09 53.50 -13.65
CA GLU A 365 14.38 53.62 -12.39
C GLU A 365 12.99 54.17 -12.74
N ASP A 366 11.97 53.36 -12.50
CA ASP A 366 10.58 53.88 -12.34
C ASP A 366 9.82 52.95 -11.39
N ASP A 367 9.59 53.42 -10.20
CA ASP A 367 8.39 53.52 -9.36
C ASP A 367 7.38 52.37 -9.42
N ASP A 368 7.65 51.24 -8.77
CA ASP A 368 6.69 50.20 -8.39
C ASP A 368 6.82 49.80 -6.90
N GLY A 369 6.78 50.83 -6.03
CA GLY A 369 6.99 50.68 -4.58
C GLY A 369 5.74 50.36 -3.74
N ALA A 370 4.55 50.15 -4.31
CA ALA A 370 3.32 50.01 -3.51
C ALA A 370 2.78 48.57 -3.43
N ASP A 371 2.97 47.72 -4.43
CA ASP A 371 2.44 46.35 -4.43
C ASP A 371 3.33 45.34 -3.66
N GLY A 372 4.64 45.61 -3.56
CA GLY A 372 5.58 44.73 -2.85
C GLY A 372 5.38 44.67 -1.33
N ASP A 373 4.83 45.73 -0.72
CA ASP A 373 4.63 45.77 0.74
C ASP A 373 3.39 44.94 1.17
N ASP A 374 2.40 44.79 0.33
CA ASP A 374 1.22 43.98 0.61
C ASP A 374 1.50 42.47 0.40
N GLU A 375 2.30 42.09 -0.60
CA GLU A 375 2.78 40.71 -0.79
C GLU A 375 3.71 40.30 0.36
N LEU A 376 4.62 41.19 0.78
CA LEU A 376 5.51 40.93 1.91
C LEU A 376 4.73 40.80 3.23
N ALA A 377 3.69 41.63 3.42
CA ALA A 377 2.82 41.57 4.60
C ALA A 377 1.93 40.33 4.60
N GLU A 378 1.53 39.84 3.44
CA GLU A 378 0.79 38.58 3.29
C GLU A 378 1.71 37.37 3.47
N GLY A 379 2.90 37.40 2.90
CA GLY A 379 3.97 36.43 3.16
C GLY A 379 4.34 36.35 4.63
N LEU A 380 4.50 37.48 5.31
CA LEU A 380 4.77 37.55 6.74
C LEU A 380 3.57 37.11 7.60
N ARG A 381 2.34 37.35 7.17
CA ARG A 381 1.13 36.82 7.81
C ARG A 381 1.03 35.31 7.63
N ARG A 382 1.36 34.78 6.45
CA ARG A 382 1.43 33.33 6.16
C ARG A 382 2.51 32.65 7.00
N VAL A 383 3.70 33.23 7.00
CA VAL A 383 4.82 32.80 7.89
C VAL A 383 4.42 32.92 9.36
N GLY A 384 3.69 33.98 9.74
CA GLY A 384 3.17 34.16 11.10
C GLY A 384 2.11 33.13 11.49
N ALA A 385 1.27 32.67 10.57
CA ALA A 385 0.30 31.59 10.78
C ALA A 385 0.97 30.21 10.86
N ILE A 386 1.95 29.97 9.99
CA ILE A 386 2.85 28.80 10.04
C ILE A 386 3.63 28.78 11.37
N LEU A 387 4.15 29.91 11.78
CA LEU A 387 4.88 30.09 13.05
C LEU A 387 3.96 29.91 14.29
N LYS A 388 2.64 30.13 14.17
CA LYS A 388 1.68 29.91 15.26
C LYS A 388 1.17 28.47 15.33
N GLY A 389 1.55 27.58 14.38
CA GLY A 389 1.06 26.20 14.32
C GLY A 389 -0.42 26.08 13.97
N GLU A 390 -1.02 27.17 13.49
CA GLU A 390 -2.31 27.25 12.84
C GLU A 390 -2.05 27.25 11.34
N ASP A 391 -1.67 26.08 10.77
CA ASP A 391 -1.80 25.92 9.33
C ASP A 391 -3.29 26.00 9.02
N PRO A 392 -3.80 27.09 8.45
CA PRO A 392 -5.20 27.12 8.05
C PRO A 392 -5.42 25.98 7.05
N PRO A 393 -6.55 25.29 7.13
CA PRO A 393 -6.85 24.26 6.12
C PRO A 393 -6.76 24.94 4.74
N PRO A 394 -6.21 24.24 3.73
CA PRO A 394 -6.14 24.78 2.38
C PRO A 394 -7.47 25.39 1.95
N PRO A 395 -7.48 26.50 1.21
CA PRO A 395 -8.70 27.19 0.82
C PRO A 395 -9.60 26.25 0.01
N VAL A 396 -10.90 26.45 0.15
CA VAL A 396 -11.88 25.81 -0.73
C VAL A 396 -11.84 26.54 -2.06
N ARG A 397 -11.68 25.83 -3.16
CA ARG A 397 -11.59 26.37 -4.52
C ARG A 397 -12.83 25.95 -5.33
N GLU A 398 -13.39 26.85 -6.12
CA GLU A 398 -14.35 26.47 -7.15
C GLU A 398 -13.65 25.67 -8.25
N ALA A 399 -14.29 24.62 -8.75
CA ALA A 399 -13.72 23.80 -9.79
C ALA A 399 -14.76 23.31 -10.79
N VAL A 400 -14.30 23.03 -11.99
CA VAL A 400 -15.08 22.34 -13.04
C VAL A 400 -14.48 20.95 -13.24
N LEU A 401 -15.26 19.92 -12.90
CA LEU A 401 -14.91 18.52 -13.16
C LEU A 401 -15.24 18.14 -14.60
N TYR A 402 -14.32 17.49 -15.28
CA TYR A 402 -14.49 16.89 -16.59
C TYR A 402 -14.61 15.37 -16.46
N GLY A 403 -15.72 14.83 -16.92
CA GLY A 403 -16.10 13.42 -16.78
C GLY A 403 -17.12 13.18 -15.67
N LEU A 404 -17.72 12.00 -15.70
CA LEU A 404 -18.75 11.61 -14.73
C LEU A 404 -18.13 10.98 -13.49
N PRO A 405 -18.36 11.51 -12.28
CA PRO A 405 -17.88 10.92 -11.06
C PRO A 405 -18.65 9.64 -10.69
N TYR A 406 -17.91 8.51 -10.59
CA TYR A 406 -18.39 7.25 -10.04
C TYR A 406 -17.21 6.48 -9.43
N THR A 407 -17.49 5.53 -8.54
CA THR A 407 -16.45 4.74 -7.88
C THR A 407 -15.59 4.01 -8.91
N GLY A 408 -14.30 4.30 -8.92
CA GLY A 408 -13.32 3.67 -9.82
C GLY A 408 -13.01 4.44 -11.09
N THR A 409 -13.65 5.59 -11.36
CA THR A 409 -13.31 6.44 -12.52
C THR A 409 -12.08 7.31 -12.25
N GLU A 410 -11.55 7.91 -13.32
CA GLU A 410 -10.59 9.01 -13.28
C GLU A 410 -11.27 10.27 -13.82
N LEU A 411 -10.87 11.43 -13.28
CA LEU A 411 -11.42 12.74 -13.59
C LEU A 411 -10.28 13.71 -13.88
N ALA A 412 -10.53 14.71 -14.70
CA ALA A 412 -9.75 15.93 -14.74
C ALA A 412 -10.57 17.06 -14.16
N PHE A 413 -9.94 18.07 -13.61
CA PHE A 413 -10.62 19.26 -13.16
C PHE A 413 -9.77 20.51 -13.34
N VAL A 414 -10.43 21.63 -13.39
CA VAL A 414 -9.86 22.96 -13.51
C VAL A 414 -10.25 23.73 -12.26
N ALA A 415 -9.27 24.27 -11.55
CA ALA A 415 -9.48 25.09 -10.35
C ALA A 415 -8.47 26.23 -10.33
N PRO A 416 -8.72 27.34 -9.60
CA PRO A 416 -7.71 28.38 -9.38
C PRO A 416 -6.47 27.79 -8.75
N ASP A 417 -5.27 28.23 -9.13
CA ASP A 417 -4.06 27.88 -8.42
C ASP A 417 -4.08 28.56 -7.04
N GLY A 418 -3.64 27.85 -6.01
CA GLY A 418 -3.83 28.28 -4.62
C GLY A 418 -3.12 29.59 -4.27
N ASP A 419 -2.16 30.01 -5.06
CA ASP A 419 -1.34 31.20 -4.83
C ASP A 419 -1.74 32.40 -5.70
N ASP A 420 -2.30 32.16 -6.89
CA ASP A 420 -2.81 33.20 -7.77
C ASP A 420 -4.26 32.87 -8.20
N PRO A 421 -5.27 33.69 -7.80
CA PRO A 421 -6.66 33.44 -8.20
C PRO A 421 -6.91 33.62 -9.71
N ASP A 422 -6.04 34.30 -10.43
CA ASP A 422 -6.13 34.51 -11.88
C ASP A 422 -5.43 33.38 -12.66
N GLU A 423 -4.52 32.62 -12.01
CA GLU A 423 -3.89 31.46 -12.55
C GLU A 423 -4.75 30.20 -12.32
N VAL A 424 -4.89 29.40 -13.36
CA VAL A 424 -5.80 28.25 -13.36
C VAL A 424 -5.00 26.98 -13.54
N ALA A 425 -5.01 26.12 -12.52
CA ALA A 425 -4.40 24.81 -12.58
C ALA A 425 -5.34 23.79 -13.21
N VAL A 426 -4.79 22.95 -14.08
CA VAL A 426 -5.43 21.75 -14.60
C VAL A 426 -4.87 20.55 -13.85
N GLU A 427 -5.73 19.84 -13.16
CA GLU A 427 -5.32 18.67 -12.38
C GLU A 427 -6.00 17.40 -12.90
N CYS A 428 -5.26 16.28 -12.89
CA CYS A 428 -5.77 14.97 -13.26
C CYS A 428 -5.71 14.02 -12.06
N SER A 429 -6.76 13.24 -11.85
CA SER A 429 -6.76 12.22 -10.81
C SER A 429 -5.74 11.12 -11.12
N VAL A 430 -4.83 10.82 -10.19
CA VAL A 430 -3.87 9.69 -10.29
C VAL A 430 -4.36 8.44 -9.59
N THR A 431 -5.36 8.56 -8.73
CA THR A 431 -6.04 7.43 -8.11
C THR A 431 -7.50 7.41 -8.51
N ALA A 432 -8.08 6.22 -8.49
CA ALA A 432 -9.50 6.05 -8.74
C ALA A 432 -10.35 6.83 -7.72
N VAL A 433 -11.41 7.46 -8.19
CA VAL A 433 -12.41 8.15 -7.37
C VAL A 433 -13.01 7.19 -6.33
N ARG A 434 -13.06 7.65 -5.07
CA ARG A 434 -13.67 6.94 -3.95
C ARG A 434 -14.71 7.81 -3.27
N PRO A 435 -15.89 7.26 -2.92
CA PRO A 435 -16.88 7.99 -2.14
C PRO A 435 -16.34 8.36 -0.76
N ALA A 436 -16.73 9.54 -0.27
CA ALA A 436 -16.40 10.02 1.06
C ALA A 436 -17.31 9.39 2.12
N VAL A 437 -17.30 8.07 2.24
CA VAL A 437 -18.03 7.32 3.29
C VAL A 437 -17.06 6.78 4.33
N ARG A 438 -17.55 6.58 5.55
CA ARG A 438 -16.77 5.92 6.59
C ARG A 438 -16.42 4.51 6.13
N GLY A 439 -15.16 4.30 5.77
CA GLY A 439 -14.64 2.98 5.44
C GLY A 439 -14.73 2.04 6.65
N LEU A 440 -14.78 0.73 6.39
CA LEU A 440 -14.78 -0.34 7.41
C LEU A 440 -13.61 -0.20 8.39
N LEU A 441 -12.48 0.34 7.93
CA LEU A 441 -11.24 0.53 8.69
C LEU A 441 -11.05 1.98 9.21
N GLY A 442 -12.10 2.82 9.20
CA GLY A 442 -12.08 4.11 9.85
C GLY A 442 -11.27 5.21 9.16
N GLY A 443 -11.09 5.15 7.85
CA GLY A 443 -10.56 6.27 7.05
C GLY A 443 -11.43 7.51 7.26
N GLY A 444 -10.87 8.53 7.97
CA GLY A 444 -11.64 9.67 8.43
C GLY A 444 -12.09 10.57 7.29
N LEU A 445 -13.35 10.94 7.31
CA LEU A 445 -13.84 12.13 6.63
C LEU A 445 -13.15 13.35 7.27
N PRO A 446 -12.78 14.40 6.50
CA PRO A 446 -12.43 15.67 7.09
C PRO A 446 -13.62 16.12 7.97
N GLY A 447 -13.35 16.39 9.24
CA GLY A 447 -14.39 16.85 10.16
C GLY A 447 -14.87 18.24 9.71
N PRO A 448 -16.13 18.62 9.97
CA PRO A 448 -16.52 20.02 9.89
C PRO A 448 -15.60 20.84 10.80
N ALA A 449 -15.27 22.04 10.35
CA ALA A 449 -14.57 23.01 11.20
C ALA A 449 -15.32 23.12 12.55
N PRO A 450 -14.62 23.19 13.68
CA PRO A 450 -15.26 23.17 14.98
C PRO A 450 -16.16 24.40 15.13
N ASP A 451 -17.47 24.18 14.96
CA ASP A 451 -18.47 25.20 15.33
C ASP A 451 -18.38 25.45 16.84
N GLY A 452 -18.16 26.70 17.19
CA GLY A 452 -18.15 27.19 18.58
C GLY A 452 -19.52 27.11 19.25
N ARG A 453 -20.16 25.93 19.27
CA ARG A 453 -21.38 25.67 20.07
C ARG A 453 -21.13 24.60 21.12
N ALA A 454 -21.07 25.10 22.33
CA ALA A 454 -21.09 24.30 23.54
C ALA A 454 -22.32 23.38 23.62
N GLY A 455 -22.11 22.11 23.92
CA GLY A 455 -23.08 21.31 24.62
C GLY A 455 -23.88 20.30 23.83
N ARG A 456 -23.32 19.07 23.68
CA ARG A 456 -24.05 17.81 23.94
C ARG A 456 -23.05 16.69 24.29
N PRO A 457 -23.14 16.07 25.46
CA PRO A 457 -22.31 14.92 25.79
C PRO A 457 -22.92 13.67 25.13
N GLY A 458 -22.18 13.02 24.24
CA GLY A 458 -22.61 11.73 23.70
C GLY A 458 -22.29 11.44 22.24
N GLY A 459 -21.21 11.99 21.67
CA GLY A 459 -20.72 11.56 20.37
C GLY A 459 -19.20 11.64 20.36
N GLY A 460 -18.51 10.51 20.15
CA GLY A 460 -17.05 10.46 20.19
C GLY A 460 -16.41 11.48 19.25
N GLN A 461 -16.02 12.59 19.83
CA GLN A 461 -15.20 13.62 19.18
C GLN A 461 -13.87 12.96 18.77
N ARG A 462 -13.52 13.07 17.51
CA ARG A 462 -12.15 12.81 17.04
C ARG A 462 -11.24 13.85 17.68
N PRO A 463 -10.13 13.45 18.32
CA PRO A 463 -9.17 14.44 18.76
C PRO A 463 -8.51 15.06 17.52
N GLY A 464 -8.90 16.29 17.17
CA GLY A 464 -8.06 17.20 16.47
C GLY A 464 -6.80 17.46 17.29
N ARG A 465 -5.72 17.90 16.67
CA ARG A 465 -4.52 18.37 17.37
C ARG A 465 -4.95 19.39 18.43
N ARG A 466 -4.50 19.20 19.67
CA ARG A 466 -4.80 20.16 20.74
C ARG A 466 -4.13 21.50 20.43
N PRO A 467 -4.82 22.63 20.61
CA PRO A 467 -4.19 23.94 20.46
C PRO A 467 -2.90 24.02 21.29
N VAL A 468 -1.86 24.59 20.73
CA VAL A 468 -0.55 24.71 21.41
C VAL A 468 -0.68 25.37 22.77
N ASP A 469 -1.51 26.42 22.88
CA ASP A 469 -1.73 27.14 24.14
C ASP A 469 -2.45 26.30 25.19
N GLU A 470 -3.38 25.43 24.78
CA GLU A 470 -4.05 24.49 25.68
C GLU A 470 -3.07 23.45 26.22
N VAL A 471 -2.22 22.88 25.35
CA VAL A 471 -1.19 21.93 25.74
C VAL A 471 -0.13 22.62 26.61
N ALA A 472 0.32 23.81 26.21
CA ALA A 472 1.30 24.60 26.98
C ALA A 472 0.80 24.93 28.39
N ALA A 473 -0.50 25.23 28.54
CA ALA A 473 -1.12 25.50 29.86
C ALA A 473 -1.14 24.26 30.78
N THR A 474 -1.05 23.05 30.23
CA THR A 474 -0.98 21.79 31.00
C THR A 474 0.46 21.38 31.33
N LEU A 475 1.46 22.02 30.70
CA LEU A 475 2.86 21.71 30.89
C LEU A 475 3.45 22.53 32.06
N GLU A 476 3.94 21.84 33.07
CA GLU A 476 4.69 22.48 34.14
C GLU A 476 6.13 22.75 33.69
N PRO A 477 6.69 23.95 33.92
CA PRO A 477 8.10 24.22 33.68
C PRO A 477 8.98 23.20 34.44
N SER A 478 9.92 22.56 33.75
CA SER A 478 10.82 21.57 34.35
C SER A 478 12.27 21.95 34.14
N THR A 479 13.09 21.80 35.18
CA THR A 479 14.55 21.92 35.06
C THR A 479 15.15 20.68 34.42
N ALA A 480 14.60 19.49 34.72
CA ALA A 480 15.08 18.20 34.22
C ALA A 480 14.54 17.90 32.81
N PRO A 481 15.31 17.17 31.98
CA PRO A 481 14.88 16.73 30.67
C PRO A 481 13.57 15.97 30.70
N ARG A 482 12.69 16.25 29.72
CA ARG A 482 11.38 15.60 29.61
C ARG A 482 11.44 14.44 28.62
N THR A 483 10.97 13.28 29.05
CA THR A 483 11.05 12.05 28.25
C THR A 483 9.68 11.46 27.93
N TRP A 484 9.48 11.06 26.66
CA TRP A 484 8.35 10.27 26.20
C TRP A 484 8.88 8.96 25.63
N GLY A 485 8.18 7.86 25.83
CA GLY A 485 8.66 6.56 25.35
C GLY A 485 7.58 5.47 25.37
N ALA A 486 7.99 4.26 24.99
CA ALA A 486 7.11 3.11 24.89
C ALA A 486 6.34 2.85 26.18
N ASN A 487 5.00 2.84 26.08
CA ASN A 487 4.09 2.52 27.17
C ASN A 487 3.92 1.00 27.33
N GLY A 488 3.16 0.56 28.36
CA GLY A 488 2.95 -0.86 28.63
C GLY A 488 2.28 -1.62 27.49
N VAL A 489 1.38 -0.97 26.74
CA VAL A 489 0.72 -1.57 25.57
C VAL A 489 1.73 -1.79 24.43
N SER A 490 2.53 -0.77 24.13
CA SER A 490 3.60 -0.88 23.13
C SER A 490 4.57 -2.00 23.48
N ARG A 491 5.02 -2.08 24.75
CA ARG A 491 5.93 -3.16 25.20
C ARG A 491 5.32 -4.55 25.10
N ALA A 492 4.03 -4.69 25.41
CA ALA A 492 3.33 -5.98 25.27
C ALA A 492 3.26 -6.42 23.79
N VAL A 493 2.92 -5.50 22.89
CA VAL A 493 2.90 -5.79 21.45
C VAL A 493 4.31 -6.10 20.92
N GLY A 494 5.32 -5.34 21.36
CA GLY A 494 6.71 -5.63 21.04
C GLY A 494 7.16 -7.02 21.52
N GLY A 495 6.72 -7.44 22.69
CA GLY A 495 6.94 -8.80 23.22
C GLY A 495 6.29 -9.88 22.34
N VAL A 496 5.04 -9.67 21.91
CA VAL A 496 4.36 -10.60 20.98
C VAL A 496 5.09 -10.68 19.64
N LEU A 497 5.56 -9.55 19.10
CA LEU A 497 6.36 -9.54 17.86
C LEU A 497 7.67 -10.32 18.01
N LEU A 498 8.35 -10.23 19.17
CA LEU A 498 9.57 -11.00 19.44
C LEU A 498 9.28 -12.51 19.56
N LEU A 499 8.16 -12.90 20.19
CA LEU A 499 7.75 -14.29 20.26
C LEU A 499 7.40 -14.85 18.86
N ALA A 500 6.66 -14.08 18.07
CA ALA A 500 6.35 -14.42 16.68
C ALA A 500 7.63 -14.55 15.83
N GLN A 501 8.61 -13.67 16.04
CA GLN A 501 9.91 -13.73 15.39
C GLN A 501 10.69 -14.98 15.81
N ALA A 502 10.71 -15.31 17.11
CA ALA A 502 11.40 -16.51 17.59
C ALA A 502 10.82 -17.79 16.98
N GLY A 503 9.48 -17.87 16.89
CA GLY A 503 8.81 -18.96 16.19
C GLY A 503 9.09 -18.97 14.68
N GLY A 504 9.13 -17.80 14.05
CA GLY A 504 9.48 -17.69 12.63
C GLY A 504 10.92 -18.09 12.31
N VAL A 505 11.88 -17.79 13.21
CA VAL A 505 13.28 -18.25 13.09
C VAL A 505 13.36 -19.76 13.24
N TRP A 506 12.62 -20.32 14.21
CA TRP A 506 12.55 -21.77 14.41
C TRP A 506 12.03 -22.46 13.14
N ALA A 507 10.84 -22.07 12.66
CA ALA A 507 10.24 -22.64 11.45
C ALA A 507 11.12 -22.49 10.20
N LEU A 508 11.84 -21.36 10.07
CA LEU A 508 12.75 -21.12 8.93
C LEU A 508 13.98 -22.03 8.95
N LEU A 509 14.45 -22.44 10.13
CA LEU A 509 15.66 -23.26 10.29
C LEU A 509 15.33 -24.75 10.43
N GLU A 510 14.08 -25.10 10.75
CA GLU A 510 13.55 -26.46 10.73
C GLU A 510 13.43 -26.98 9.28
N ASP A 511 13.07 -26.09 8.34
CA ASP A 511 13.08 -26.37 6.91
C ASP A 511 14.48 -26.12 6.32
N ASP A 512 14.86 -26.86 5.28
CA ASP A 512 16.12 -26.68 4.57
C ASP A 512 16.32 -25.24 4.07
N VAL A 513 17.47 -24.65 4.40
CA VAL A 513 17.82 -23.28 3.97
C VAL A 513 18.06 -23.26 2.46
N SER A 514 17.08 -22.77 1.72
CA SER A 514 17.14 -22.57 0.28
C SER A 514 17.35 -21.07 -0.08
N TRP A 515 17.62 -20.78 -1.34
CA TRP A 515 17.68 -19.39 -1.81
C TRP A 515 16.37 -18.62 -1.58
N LEU A 516 15.22 -19.31 -1.47
CA LEU A 516 13.92 -18.71 -1.15
C LEU A 516 13.86 -18.21 0.30
N SER A 517 14.71 -18.69 1.19
CA SER A 517 14.81 -18.23 2.58
C SER A 517 15.23 -16.76 2.70
N VAL A 518 15.70 -16.14 1.61
CA VAL A 518 15.99 -14.70 1.55
C VAL A 518 14.73 -13.87 1.83
N PHE A 519 13.55 -14.26 1.36
CA PHE A 519 12.31 -13.52 1.58
C PHE A 519 11.87 -13.50 3.04
N PRO A 520 11.76 -14.64 3.76
CA PRO A 520 11.50 -14.63 5.19
C PRO A 520 12.61 -13.94 6.00
N LEU A 521 13.89 -13.99 5.59
CA LEU A 521 14.96 -13.22 6.25
C LEU A 521 14.75 -11.70 6.13
N ILE A 522 14.32 -11.21 4.97
CA ILE A 522 13.91 -9.81 4.79
C ILE A 522 12.72 -9.49 5.71
N GLY A 523 11.73 -10.38 5.78
CA GLY A 523 10.60 -10.27 6.69
C GLY A 523 11.03 -10.17 8.15
N LEU A 524 11.94 -11.02 8.59
CA LEU A 524 12.53 -11.01 9.93
C LEU A 524 13.23 -9.70 10.25
N PHE A 525 13.97 -9.11 9.30
CA PHE A 525 14.59 -7.79 9.47
C PHE A 525 13.54 -6.70 9.77
N PHE A 526 12.42 -6.69 9.05
CA PHE A 526 11.32 -5.77 9.31
C PHE A 526 10.68 -6.01 10.68
N VAL A 527 10.51 -7.27 11.09
CA VAL A 527 9.98 -7.62 12.42
C VAL A 527 10.93 -7.16 13.52
N VAL A 528 12.25 -7.38 13.39
CA VAL A 528 13.28 -6.90 14.33
C VAL A 528 13.22 -5.39 14.46
N THR A 529 13.15 -4.67 13.33
CA THR A 529 13.09 -3.21 13.31
C THR A 529 11.83 -2.70 14.00
N SER A 530 10.67 -3.26 13.67
CA SER A 530 9.39 -2.89 14.25
C SER A 530 9.31 -3.22 15.74
N ALA A 531 9.71 -4.42 16.15
CA ALA A 531 9.73 -4.84 17.55
C ALA A 531 10.66 -3.95 18.38
N SER A 532 11.85 -3.63 17.87
CA SER A 532 12.82 -2.75 18.53
C SER A 532 12.28 -1.34 18.72
N THR A 533 11.58 -0.80 17.70
CA THR A 533 10.92 0.51 17.80
C THR A 533 9.84 0.48 18.87
N VAL A 534 8.91 -0.47 18.75
CA VAL A 534 7.73 -0.57 19.65
C VAL A 534 8.11 -0.77 21.11
N LEU A 535 9.17 -1.54 21.36
CA LEU A 535 9.64 -1.82 22.72
C LEU A 535 10.29 -0.62 23.39
N ASN A 536 11.00 0.22 22.63
CA ASN A 536 11.89 1.23 23.24
C ASN A 536 12.00 2.55 22.46
N TRP A 537 10.97 2.90 21.66
CA TRP A 537 11.01 4.26 21.13
C TRP A 537 11.06 5.28 22.28
N ARG A 538 11.88 6.30 22.14
CA ARG A 538 12.01 7.35 23.14
C ARG A 538 12.33 8.67 22.47
N ILE A 539 11.68 9.72 22.95
CA ILE A 539 12.04 11.10 22.64
C ILE A 539 12.33 11.78 23.95
N THR A 540 13.43 12.51 24.01
CA THR A 540 13.83 13.30 25.17
C THR A 540 14.05 14.73 24.74
N ALA A 541 13.29 15.66 25.31
CA ALA A 541 13.52 17.08 25.17
C ALA A 541 14.48 17.55 26.24
N ASP A 542 15.51 18.26 25.86
CA ASP A 542 16.47 18.90 26.76
C ASP A 542 16.64 20.40 26.44
N ARG A 543 17.59 21.05 27.07
CA ARG A 543 17.87 22.46 26.85
C ARG A 543 18.15 22.80 25.38
N ASP A 544 18.87 21.94 24.67
CA ASP A 544 19.42 22.24 23.35
C ASP A 544 18.60 21.66 22.20
N GLY A 545 17.75 20.63 22.44
CA GLY A 545 17.00 19.99 21.37
C GLY A 545 16.21 18.75 21.77
N LEU A 546 15.98 17.90 20.76
CA LEU A 546 15.30 16.62 20.88
C LEU A 546 16.27 15.46 20.62
N TRP A 547 16.36 14.54 21.55
CA TRP A 547 16.98 13.24 21.37
C TRP A 547 15.95 12.24 20.93
N ILE A 548 16.16 11.57 19.79
CA ILE A 548 15.23 10.64 19.16
C ILE A 548 15.91 9.28 19.12
N ALA A 549 15.50 8.37 20.00
CA ALA A 549 15.98 7.00 20.01
C ALA A 549 15.12 6.14 19.08
N GLY A 550 15.63 5.84 17.90
CA GLY A 550 15.07 4.90 16.94
C GLY A 550 15.61 3.46 17.15
N PRO A 551 15.19 2.50 16.31
CA PRO A 551 15.59 1.10 16.44
C PRO A 551 17.12 0.91 16.30
N TRP A 552 17.77 1.60 15.37
CA TRP A 552 19.18 1.36 15.02
C TRP A 552 20.15 2.45 15.55
N ARG A 553 19.67 3.65 15.81
CA ARG A 553 20.51 4.78 16.24
C ARG A 553 19.72 5.80 17.04
N VAL A 554 20.43 6.53 17.91
CA VAL A 554 19.94 7.75 18.56
C VAL A 554 20.37 8.95 17.71
N ARG A 555 19.47 9.89 17.50
CA ARG A 555 19.72 11.14 16.78
C ARG A 555 19.44 12.31 17.69
N ARG A 556 20.26 13.33 17.62
CA ARG A 556 20.01 14.64 18.23
C ARG A 556 19.57 15.62 17.16
N VAL A 557 18.50 16.36 17.43
CA VAL A 557 18.01 17.44 16.57
C VAL A 557 17.92 18.69 17.43
N LEU A 558 18.68 19.73 17.08
CA LEU A 558 18.68 20.99 17.82
C LEU A 558 17.34 21.72 17.64
N TRP A 559 16.89 22.49 18.64
CA TRP A 559 15.63 23.23 18.56
C TRP A 559 15.58 24.20 17.35
N GLY A 560 16.73 24.77 16.94
CA GLY A 560 16.84 25.62 15.77
C GLY A 560 16.64 24.89 14.43
N ASP A 561 16.83 23.56 14.43
CA ASP A 561 16.68 22.73 13.22
C ASP A 561 15.29 22.07 13.15
N VAL A 562 14.46 22.15 14.19
CA VAL A 562 13.12 21.52 14.22
C VAL A 562 12.10 22.52 13.75
N GLU A 563 11.40 22.20 12.68
CA GLU A 563 10.27 22.97 12.16
C GLU A 563 8.95 22.57 12.80
N ALA A 564 8.69 21.27 12.87
CA ALA A 564 7.47 20.73 13.46
C ALA A 564 7.68 19.33 14.04
N VAL A 565 6.85 18.97 15.03
CA VAL A 565 6.69 17.58 15.52
C VAL A 565 5.26 17.17 15.27
N ARG A 566 5.07 16.08 14.50
CA ARG A 566 3.74 15.61 14.06
C ARG A 566 3.56 14.13 14.39
N HIS A 567 2.31 13.72 14.57
CA HIS A 567 1.95 12.32 14.68
C HIS A 567 0.96 11.95 13.57
N ASN A 568 1.35 11.01 12.71
CA ASN A 568 0.54 10.60 11.58
C ASN A 568 -0.53 9.56 11.98
N ARG A 569 -1.60 9.46 11.18
CA ARG A 569 -2.68 8.47 11.40
C ARG A 569 -2.20 7.02 11.37
N GLY A 570 -1.09 6.75 10.70
CA GLY A 570 -0.44 5.44 10.64
C GLY A 570 0.22 4.98 11.94
N GLY A 571 0.32 5.85 12.94
CA GLY A 571 1.03 5.56 14.19
C GLY A 571 2.48 6.03 14.19
N ASP A 572 2.87 6.85 13.23
CA ASP A 572 4.23 7.37 13.09
C ASP A 572 4.37 8.72 13.79
N LEU A 573 5.49 8.95 14.43
CA LEU A 573 5.89 10.24 14.93
C LEU A 573 6.98 10.80 14.03
N VAL A 574 6.73 11.99 13.48
CA VAL A 574 7.61 12.64 12.50
C VAL A 574 8.13 13.94 13.08
N VAL A 575 9.43 14.10 13.10
CA VAL A 575 10.12 15.36 13.42
C VAL A 575 10.62 15.95 12.10
N VAL A 576 9.97 17.01 11.66
CA VAL A 576 10.32 17.76 10.45
C VAL A 576 11.46 18.71 10.77
N ARG A 577 12.50 18.72 9.92
CA ARG A 577 13.69 19.58 10.05
C ARG A 577 13.71 20.59 8.92
N GLU A 578 14.41 21.71 9.16
CA GLU A 578 14.76 22.64 8.08
C GLU A 578 15.36 21.89 6.88
N ARG A 579 14.95 22.20 5.65
CA ARG A 579 15.36 21.58 4.38
C ARG A 579 14.69 20.23 4.07
N ASP A 580 13.39 20.06 4.39
CA ASP A 580 12.60 18.87 4.01
C ASP A 580 13.19 17.50 4.44
N THR A 581 14.05 17.48 5.45
CA THR A 581 14.53 16.22 5.99
C THR A 581 13.70 15.80 7.20
N GLU A 582 13.06 14.66 7.13
CA GLU A 582 12.23 14.12 8.20
C GLU A 582 12.95 13.05 9.02
N VAL A 583 12.72 13.02 10.32
CA VAL A 583 13.10 11.92 11.20
C VAL A 583 11.82 11.22 11.65
N THR A 584 11.55 10.06 11.05
CA THR A 584 10.34 9.28 11.34
C THR A 584 10.66 8.17 12.33
N LEU A 585 9.84 8.05 13.38
CA LEU A 585 9.73 6.89 14.26
C LEU A 585 8.44 6.14 13.94
N SER A 586 8.54 4.89 13.52
CA SER A 586 7.40 4.05 13.14
C SER A 586 7.59 2.61 13.60
N PRO A 587 6.57 1.98 14.20
CA PRO A 587 5.34 2.54 14.77
C PRO A 587 5.54 3.05 16.21
N VAL A 588 4.89 4.16 16.58
CA VAL A 588 4.96 4.79 17.91
C VAL A 588 3.73 4.50 18.76
N GLY A 589 3.06 3.40 18.53
CA GLY A 589 1.89 2.98 19.28
C GLY A 589 0.68 2.71 18.39
N TRP A 590 -0.40 2.27 19.01
CA TRP A 590 -1.67 1.94 18.33
C TRP A 590 -2.81 2.73 18.96
N PRO A 591 -3.09 3.96 18.51
CA PRO A 591 -4.11 4.83 19.10
C PRO A 591 -5.51 4.20 19.19
N TRP A 592 -5.86 3.32 18.24
CA TRP A 592 -7.15 2.60 18.26
C TRP A 592 -7.24 1.58 19.39
N MET A 593 -6.14 0.87 19.69
CA MET A 593 -6.09 -0.14 20.74
C MET A 593 -6.05 0.51 22.12
N GLU A 594 -5.25 1.59 22.28
CA GLU A 594 -5.18 2.36 23.52
C GLU A 594 -6.55 2.93 23.89
N ARG A 595 -7.29 3.48 22.91
CA ARG A 595 -8.67 3.95 23.11
C ARG A 595 -9.64 2.83 23.49
N ARG A 596 -9.52 1.63 22.87
CA ARG A 596 -10.34 0.48 23.28
C ARG A 596 -10.08 0.03 24.71
N LEU A 597 -8.86 0.21 25.20
CA LEU A 597 -8.47 -0.06 26.59
C LEU A 597 -8.82 1.10 27.54
N GLY A 598 -9.57 2.12 27.09
CA GLY A 598 -9.95 3.28 27.88
C GLY A 598 -8.79 4.20 28.22
N ARG A 599 -7.69 4.14 27.47
CA ARG A 599 -6.48 4.96 27.68
C ARG A 599 -6.39 6.07 26.64
N GLU A 600 -5.84 7.21 27.04
CA GLU A 600 -5.50 8.27 26.12
C GLU A 600 -4.33 7.82 25.23
N PRO A 601 -4.42 8.01 23.88
CA PRO A 601 -3.32 7.66 22.97
C PRO A 601 -2.05 8.43 23.31
N TYR A 602 -0.99 7.69 23.58
CA TYR A 602 0.26 8.26 24.10
C TYR A 602 1.11 8.92 23.01
N GLY A 603 1.16 8.35 21.82
CA GLY A 603 1.92 8.89 20.68
C GLY A 603 1.48 10.30 20.27
N PRO A 604 0.19 10.54 19.99
CA PRO A 604 -0.34 11.88 19.73
C PRO A 604 -0.03 12.88 20.84
N ARG A 605 -0.22 12.48 22.10
CA ARG A 605 0.08 13.32 23.25
C ARG A 605 1.56 13.73 23.30
N ALA A 606 2.48 12.77 23.08
CA ALA A 606 3.91 13.05 23.05
C ALA A 606 4.29 14.03 21.94
N ALA A 607 3.66 13.91 20.75
CA ALA A 607 3.87 14.84 19.65
C ALA A 607 3.35 16.25 19.96
N ASP A 608 2.15 16.36 20.57
CA ASP A 608 1.56 17.65 20.94
C ASP A 608 2.40 18.36 22.01
N GLU A 609 2.85 17.63 23.05
CA GLU A 609 3.71 18.17 24.10
C GLU A 609 5.09 18.60 23.57
N ALA A 610 5.73 17.77 22.73
CA ALA A 610 7.02 18.11 22.09
C ALA A 610 6.89 19.35 21.19
N HIS A 611 5.79 19.45 20.44
CA HIS A 611 5.51 20.61 19.63
C HIS A 611 5.23 21.88 20.46
N ALA A 612 4.56 21.77 21.60
CA ALA A 612 4.34 22.88 22.51
C ALA A 612 5.68 23.42 23.05
N LEU A 613 6.64 22.54 23.41
CA LEU A 613 8.01 22.94 23.81
C LEU A 613 8.78 23.62 22.68
N LEU A 614 8.54 23.22 21.43
CA LEU A 614 9.12 23.89 20.26
C LEU A 614 8.64 25.34 20.18
N ARG A 615 7.33 25.55 20.30
CA ARG A 615 6.67 26.86 20.14
C ARG A 615 6.75 27.78 21.35
N ARG A 616 7.02 27.21 22.55
CA ARG A 616 7.12 27.93 23.82
C ARG A 616 8.49 27.67 24.47
N PRO A 617 9.53 28.42 24.06
CA PRO A 617 10.91 28.21 24.57
C PRO A 617 11.04 28.31 26.08
N GLU A 618 10.15 29.06 26.72
CA GLU A 618 10.11 29.24 28.17
C GLU A 618 9.72 27.96 28.95
N LEU A 619 9.12 26.98 28.28
CA LEU A 619 8.74 25.69 28.87
C LEU A 619 9.81 24.59 28.64
N ARG A 620 10.89 24.91 27.90
CA ARG A 620 11.96 23.95 27.64
C ARG A 620 12.72 23.62 28.91
N PRO A 621 13.18 22.37 29.07
CA PRO A 621 14.06 21.99 30.17
C PRO A 621 15.34 22.85 30.20
N LEU A 622 15.87 23.07 31.39
CA LEU A 622 17.07 23.86 31.57
C LEU A 622 18.36 23.01 31.58
N GLU A 623 18.24 21.71 31.85
CA GLU A 623 19.34 20.76 31.90
C GLU A 623 19.49 19.98 30.61
N GLU A 624 20.74 19.55 30.32
CA GLU A 624 21.01 18.60 29.23
C GLU A 624 20.65 17.17 29.61
N ALA A 625 20.21 16.38 28.62
CA ALA A 625 19.88 14.98 28.83
C ALA A 625 21.13 14.15 29.10
N GLY A 626 21.16 13.47 30.25
CA GLY A 626 22.20 12.49 30.57
C GLY A 626 22.13 11.25 29.67
N PRO A 627 23.20 10.43 29.60
CA PRO A 627 23.26 9.25 28.71
C PRO A 627 22.09 8.28 28.88
N SER A 628 21.59 8.09 30.11
CA SER A 628 20.45 7.22 30.40
C SER A 628 19.11 7.79 29.90
N GLN A 629 19.01 9.10 29.73
CA GLN A 629 17.81 9.81 29.27
C GLN A 629 17.77 9.95 27.76
N GLN A 630 18.93 9.99 27.09
CA GLN A 630 19.05 10.06 25.61
C GLN A 630 18.43 8.85 24.92
N GLY A 631 18.32 7.72 25.63
CA GLY A 631 17.83 6.46 25.09
C GLY A 631 18.94 5.60 24.48
N MET A 632 18.63 4.35 24.17
CA MET A 632 19.53 3.40 23.58
C MET A 632 18.85 2.71 22.39
N PRO A 633 19.51 2.50 21.24
CA PRO A 633 18.94 1.76 20.13
C PRO A 633 18.88 0.27 20.50
N LEU A 634 17.68 -0.33 20.48
CA LEU A 634 17.51 -1.77 20.77
C LEU A 634 17.72 -2.69 19.56
N GLY A 635 17.71 -2.16 18.34
CA GLY A 635 17.86 -2.94 17.11
C GLY A 635 19.08 -3.86 17.11
N PRO A 636 20.30 -3.34 17.42
CA PRO A 636 21.48 -4.19 17.50
C PRO A 636 21.38 -5.30 18.55
N LEU A 637 20.77 -5.01 19.71
CA LEU A 637 20.59 -6.01 20.77
C LEU A 637 19.59 -7.09 20.35
N VAL A 638 18.42 -6.68 19.79
CA VAL A 638 17.40 -7.61 19.31
C VAL A 638 17.96 -8.46 18.15
N ALA A 639 18.70 -7.85 17.22
CA ALA A 639 19.35 -8.58 16.15
C ALA A 639 20.38 -9.60 16.66
N ALA A 640 21.19 -9.23 17.65
CA ALA A 640 22.15 -10.14 18.28
C ALA A 640 21.47 -11.29 19.01
N VAL A 641 20.38 -11.02 19.76
CA VAL A 641 19.59 -12.06 20.43
C VAL A 641 18.92 -12.97 19.41
N SER A 642 18.41 -12.44 18.30
CA SER A 642 17.82 -13.24 17.21
C SER A 642 18.85 -14.13 16.53
N ALA A 643 20.07 -13.62 16.30
CA ALA A 643 21.17 -14.39 15.74
C ALA A 643 21.63 -15.50 16.70
N LEU A 644 21.73 -15.21 18.00
CA LEU A 644 22.04 -16.21 19.03
C LEU A 644 20.96 -17.28 19.14
N TRP A 645 19.68 -16.87 19.05
CA TRP A 645 18.57 -17.80 19.01
C TRP A 645 18.63 -18.69 17.77
N GLY A 646 18.86 -18.13 16.58
CA GLY A 646 19.05 -18.90 15.36
C GLY A 646 20.22 -19.88 15.46
N ALA A 647 21.36 -19.45 16.02
CA ALA A 647 22.48 -20.33 16.27
C ALA A 647 22.14 -21.45 17.28
N ALA A 648 21.37 -21.13 18.32
CA ALA A 648 20.93 -22.13 19.29
C ALA A 648 19.97 -23.16 18.66
N VAL A 649 19.05 -22.71 17.81
CA VAL A 649 18.14 -23.59 17.06
C VAL A 649 18.92 -24.49 16.12
N LEU A 650 19.90 -23.98 15.36
CA LEU A 650 20.78 -24.76 14.50
C LEU A 650 21.64 -25.78 15.25
N LEU A 651 21.89 -25.57 16.55
CA LEU A 651 22.63 -26.53 17.38
C LEU A 651 21.70 -27.58 18.01
N LEU A 652 20.40 -27.35 18.04
CA LEU A 652 19.39 -28.25 18.61
C LEU A 652 18.71 -29.12 17.55
N LEU A 653 18.66 -28.64 16.30
CA LEU A 653 18.26 -29.38 15.11
C LEU A 653 19.41 -30.18 14.55
#